data_2e7b17ba56d1decaa3ece7e49c279895
#
_entry.id   2e7b17ba56d1decaa3ece7e49c279895
#
_cell.length_a   1.000
_cell.length_b   1.000
_cell.length_c   1.000
_cell.angle_alpha   90.00
_cell.angle_beta   90.00
_cell.angle_gamma   90.00
#
_symmetry.space_group_name_H-M   'P 1'
#
loop_
_entity.id
_entity.type
_entity.pdbx_description
1 polymer ?
#
loop_
_entity_poly.entity_id
_entity_poly.type
_entity_poly.pdbx_seq_one_letter_code
_entity_poly.pdbx_strand_id
1 'polypeptide(L)'
;MQFSKKWLNEFVDKDLNEIKLSDILTQGGLEVEEIEDLSLISDLVVVGEIIEIQKHPNADRLNVCQVNVGEKENLQIVCGAPNARVGIKIPCARVGTKLDKFEIKQAKLRGVDSSGMLCSAKEINISNESEGILELNENSKVGETIKNCLSLDDQIYHLSITPNRPDCLSMRGIAKEISAMTNFNYIKNIKKEIHENNILDIKINVKNDINCPLYGLRKIQKFDNKKEVPEWLKERLERGGIDLINPVVDIVNYMMLEHGQPMHAFDFDKIKGDIQVRNANKGEKLLLLNHQKITFFGGELVIADDKNILALAGIMGGLESSVTADTTNLLLESAFFNPLGLAGVARRHSLNTESSHRFERGIDFQQTINALDETSSYIIDLCGGEASNVLEERSKLPERKIINLRTEKVLQVLGLDIDKNEINKTLTALKFSFEECEGGFNVKPPSYRFDISIEEDLVEEVIRIYGFDKIEAIPPLTNSEMLGSDSSNRSLYDIKIAMASLGYNEIVSYSFIEESVEKEFHENNNLIKLNNPIALQMNVMRSKLWGSHVEALLYNINRGQTQIRLFEIASSYTKSNSGYTEKQVLSGVLYGSSQPEQWGIKEKKIDFYDVKGDLETLSEGEFKFKKKDTPGSLHPGKSACILKNNKPVGWVGQLHPKWKQNFGVQEDVFLFEIDLEQLRKKVINEFNIPSKLLPVRKDISVVVDKNIAVDDMVQAVKKANIKHLREIKAFDVYEGENIEKDKKSIAFLILMQDTYKTLEEEQVNNIVKNALKVLHQQYNAHLR
;
A
#
# COMPACT_ATOMS: atom_id res chain seq x y z
N MET A 1 -14.40 3.02 8.13
CA MET A 1 -15.52 3.61 8.91
C MET A 1 -14.95 4.26 10.15
N GLN A 2 -15.28 5.55 10.36
CA GLN A 2 -14.84 6.31 11.53
C GLN A 2 -16.04 6.64 12.41
N PHE A 3 -15.93 6.52 13.74
CA PHE A 3 -17.04 6.79 14.63
C PHE A 3 -16.62 7.10 16.06
N SER A 4 -17.50 7.82 16.78
CA SER A 4 -17.41 8.15 18.20
C SER A 4 -17.88 6.97 19.04
N LYS A 5 -17.06 6.55 20.02
CA LYS A 5 -17.45 5.54 21.03
C LYS A 5 -18.64 6.00 21.88
N LYS A 6 -18.67 7.29 22.24
CA LYS A 6 -19.76 7.89 23.01
C LYS A 6 -21.09 7.81 22.25
N TRP A 7 -21.08 8.08 20.94
CA TRP A 7 -22.27 7.93 20.10
C TRP A 7 -22.69 6.47 19.97
N LEU A 8 -21.73 5.54 19.77
CA LEU A 8 -22.00 4.11 19.71
C LEU A 8 -22.65 3.58 20.98
N ASN A 9 -22.24 4.11 22.14
CA ASN A 9 -22.79 3.69 23.44
C ASN A 9 -24.28 3.96 23.59
N GLU A 10 -24.86 4.86 22.83
CA GLU A 10 -26.31 5.12 22.86
C GLU A 10 -27.17 3.97 22.24
N PHE A 11 -26.53 3.09 21.49
CA PHE A 11 -27.21 1.95 20.84
C PHE A 11 -27.08 0.62 21.61
N VAL A 12 -26.46 0.64 22.79
CA VAL A 12 -26.34 -0.55 23.67
C VAL A 12 -26.77 -0.20 25.09
N ASP A 13 -27.23 -1.22 25.83
CA ASP A 13 -27.81 -1.05 27.18
C ASP A 13 -26.80 -0.98 28.31
N LYS A 14 -25.48 -1.13 28.00
CA LYS A 14 -24.40 -1.09 28.97
C LYS A 14 -23.28 -0.20 28.50
N ASP A 15 -22.41 0.21 29.42
CA ASP A 15 -21.27 1.07 29.12
C ASP A 15 -20.18 0.28 28.36
N LEU A 16 -19.81 0.78 27.19
CA LEU A 16 -18.72 0.22 26.37
C LEU A 16 -17.34 0.30 27.06
N ASN A 17 -17.22 1.04 28.14
CA ASN A 17 -16.01 1.04 28.99
C ASN A 17 -15.87 -0.26 29.82
N GLU A 18 -16.92 -1.05 29.97
CA GLU A 18 -16.87 -2.34 30.66
C GLU A 18 -16.17 -3.44 29.86
N ILE A 19 -15.91 -3.21 28.56
CA ILE A 19 -15.33 -4.20 27.64
C ILE A 19 -14.09 -3.63 26.93
N LYS A 20 -13.23 -4.51 26.46
CA LYS A 20 -12.15 -4.15 25.55
C LYS A 20 -12.70 -4.10 24.11
N LEU A 21 -13.32 -2.97 23.76
CA LEU A 21 -14.05 -2.80 22.51
C LEU A 21 -13.17 -3.09 21.27
N SER A 22 -11.89 -2.64 21.26
CA SER A 22 -10.96 -2.90 20.16
C SER A 22 -10.73 -4.40 19.91
N ASP A 23 -10.54 -5.16 20.99
CA ASP A 23 -10.25 -6.59 20.89
C ASP A 23 -11.49 -7.34 20.39
N ILE A 24 -12.68 -6.99 20.91
CA ILE A 24 -13.96 -7.60 20.50
C ILE A 24 -14.25 -7.33 19.03
N LEU A 25 -14.12 -6.08 18.59
CA LEU A 25 -14.37 -5.73 17.19
C LEU A 25 -13.41 -6.46 16.26
N THR A 26 -12.10 -6.44 16.55
CA THR A 26 -11.08 -7.08 15.73
C THR A 26 -11.28 -8.61 15.69
N GLN A 27 -11.54 -9.26 16.80
CA GLN A 27 -11.82 -10.70 16.86
C GLN A 27 -13.12 -11.05 16.12
N GLY A 28 -14.10 -10.14 16.14
CA GLY A 28 -15.36 -10.27 15.38
C GLY A 28 -15.24 -10.02 13.87
N GLY A 29 -14.03 -9.71 13.36
CA GLY A 29 -13.78 -9.46 11.93
C GLY A 29 -13.91 -7.99 11.51
N LEU A 30 -13.97 -7.05 12.49
CA LEU A 30 -13.99 -5.61 12.27
C LEU A 30 -12.67 -5.01 12.78
N GLU A 31 -11.65 -4.98 11.93
CA GLU A 31 -10.31 -4.56 12.31
C GLU A 31 -10.27 -3.09 12.75
N VAL A 32 -9.74 -2.86 13.96
CA VAL A 32 -9.49 -1.52 14.48
C VAL A 32 -8.09 -1.09 14.04
N GLU A 33 -8.00 -0.15 13.10
CA GLU A 33 -6.73 0.37 12.59
C GLU A 33 -6.12 1.41 13.54
N GLU A 34 -6.96 2.28 14.10
CA GLU A 34 -6.52 3.37 14.95
C GLU A 34 -7.60 3.74 15.98
N ILE A 35 -7.16 4.21 17.14
CA ILE A 35 -8.01 4.81 18.17
C ILE A 35 -7.43 6.17 18.51
N GLU A 36 -8.16 7.23 18.20
CA GLU A 36 -7.83 8.59 18.58
C GLU A 36 -8.53 8.94 19.91
N ASP A 37 -7.76 9.17 20.96
CA ASP A 37 -8.29 9.50 22.27
C ASP A 37 -8.31 11.02 22.50
N LEU A 38 -9.48 11.63 22.37
CA LEU A 38 -9.68 13.04 22.56
C LEU A 38 -9.60 13.45 24.04
N SER A 39 -9.69 12.49 24.97
CA SER A 39 -9.68 12.74 26.40
C SER A 39 -8.29 13.09 26.96
N LEU A 40 -7.24 12.94 26.16
CA LEU A 40 -5.84 13.18 26.56
C LEU A 40 -5.51 14.68 26.76
N ILE A 41 -6.44 15.58 26.45
CA ILE A 41 -6.25 17.01 26.69
C ILE A 41 -6.20 17.28 28.20
N SER A 42 -5.21 18.06 28.60
CA SER A 42 -4.99 18.40 30.02
C SER A 42 -6.16 19.20 30.61
N ASP A 43 -6.65 18.83 31.78
CA ASP A 43 -7.69 19.59 32.52
C ASP A 43 -7.24 21.02 32.93
N LEU A 44 -5.94 21.34 32.76
CA LEU A 44 -5.40 22.69 32.95
C LEU A 44 -5.65 23.60 31.74
N VAL A 45 -6.21 23.08 30.62
CA VAL A 45 -6.70 23.89 29.49
C VAL A 45 -8.15 24.24 29.76
N VAL A 46 -8.44 25.52 29.93
CA VAL A 46 -9.77 26.01 30.33
C VAL A 46 -10.28 27.05 29.34
N VAL A 47 -11.58 27.28 29.34
CA VAL A 47 -12.21 28.40 28.63
C VAL A 47 -11.76 29.71 29.24
N GLY A 48 -11.05 30.54 28.51
CA GLY A 48 -10.69 31.90 28.87
C GLY A 48 -11.46 32.92 28.02
N GLU A 49 -11.65 34.11 28.55
CA GLU A 49 -12.21 35.26 27.83
C GLU A 49 -11.21 36.42 27.83
N ILE A 50 -10.91 36.97 26.67
CA ILE A 50 -10.02 38.14 26.55
C ILE A 50 -10.79 39.40 26.98
N ILE A 51 -10.45 39.92 28.16
CA ILE A 51 -11.11 41.12 28.73
C ILE A 51 -10.47 42.43 28.23
N GLU A 52 -9.14 42.39 28.06
CA GLU A 52 -8.38 43.56 27.61
C GLU A 52 -7.21 43.10 26.73
N ILE A 53 -6.88 43.93 25.74
CA ILE A 53 -5.76 43.70 24.82
C ILE A 53 -4.96 44.99 24.61
N GLN A 54 -3.65 44.92 24.77
CA GLN A 54 -2.75 46.03 24.53
C GLN A 54 -1.60 45.58 23.63
N LYS A 55 -1.03 46.50 22.85
CA LYS A 55 0.15 46.17 22.05
C LYS A 55 1.37 45.94 22.92
N HIS A 56 2.18 44.96 22.58
CA HIS A 56 3.39 44.65 23.31
C HIS A 56 4.42 45.78 23.14
N PRO A 57 5.02 46.29 24.24
CA PRO A 57 5.89 47.48 24.21
C PRO A 57 7.17 47.28 23.38
N ASN A 58 7.64 46.05 23.24
CA ASN A 58 8.92 45.70 22.59
C ASN A 58 8.77 44.75 21.39
N ALA A 59 7.53 44.61 20.83
CA ALA A 59 7.33 43.68 19.70
C ALA A 59 6.06 44.01 18.92
N ASP A 60 6.19 44.45 17.67
CA ASP A 60 5.09 44.93 16.82
C ASP A 60 4.01 43.85 16.48
N ARG A 61 4.41 42.57 16.50
CA ARG A 61 3.52 41.42 16.17
C ARG A 61 2.91 40.74 17.38
N LEU A 62 3.18 41.21 18.59
CA LEU A 62 2.66 40.62 19.81
C LEU A 62 1.68 41.55 20.49
N ASN A 63 0.72 40.96 21.16
CA ASN A 63 -0.24 41.63 22.03
C ASN A 63 -0.10 41.11 23.47
N VAL A 64 -0.40 41.92 24.43
CA VAL A 64 -0.53 41.57 25.88
C VAL A 64 -2.01 41.51 26.18
N CYS A 65 -2.51 40.32 26.51
CA CYS A 65 -3.91 40.07 26.79
C CYS A 65 -4.13 39.89 28.29
N GLN A 66 -5.20 40.46 28.83
CA GLN A 66 -5.73 40.12 30.13
C GLN A 66 -6.86 39.10 29.91
N VAL A 67 -6.72 37.94 30.46
CA VAL A 67 -7.61 36.80 30.20
C VAL A 67 -8.28 36.36 31.49
N ASN A 68 -9.60 36.43 31.52
CA ASN A 68 -10.42 35.87 32.58
C ASN A 68 -10.54 34.34 32.37
N VAL A 69 -10.10 33.57 33.33
CA VAL A 69 -10.15 32.09 33.34
C VAL A 69 -11.05 31.54 34.46
N GLY A 70 -11.97 32.37 34.98
CA GLY A 70 -12.86 32.02 36.09
C GLY A 70 -12.21 32.06 37.46
N GLU A 71 -11.02 32.61 37.59
CA GLU A 71 -10.33 32.84 38.86
C GLU A 71 -10.51 34.29 39.36
N LYS A 72 -10.05 34.57 40.59
CA LYS A 72 -10.16 35.92 41.18
C LYS A 72 -9.36 36.98 40.44
N GLU A 73 -8.26 36.59 39.83
CA GLU A 73 -7.36 37.49 39.12
C GLU A 73 -7.25 37.04 37.64
N ASN A 74 -7.22 38.00 36.73
CA ASN A 74 -7.02 37.73 35.31
C ASN A 74 -5.58 37.33 35.03
N LEU A 75 -5.36 36.42 34.07
CA LEU A 75 -4.03 36.02 33.63
C LEU A 75 -3.51 37.00 32.58
N GLN A 76 -2.30 37.51 32.79
CA GLN A 76 -1.57 38.24 31.72
C GLN A 76 -0.90 37.23 30.78
N ILE A 77 -1.24 37.27 29.50
CA ILE A 77 -0.73 36.37 28.51
C ILE A 77 -0.27 37.14 27.28
N VAL A 78 0.93 36.89 26.80
CA VAL A 78 1.46 37.45 25.55
C VAL A 78 1.07 36.54 24.39
N CYS A 79 0.38 37.11 23.39
CA CYS A 79 -0.17 36.38 22.26
C CYS A 79 0.25 37.01 20.92
N GLY A 80 0.60 36.18 19.93
CA GLY A 80 0.94 36.61 18.57
C GLY A 80 -0.13 36.29 17.52
N ALA A 81 -1.26 35.77 17.91
CA ALA A 81 -2.31 35.38 16.99
C ALA A 81 -3.02 36.59 16.36
N PRO A 82 -3.29 36.58 15.06
CA PRO A 82 -3.90 37.73 14.36
C PRO A 82 -5.35 37.96 14.70
N ASN A 83 -6.06 36.92 15.15
CA ASN A 83 -7.51 37.00 15.50
C ASN A 83 -7.78 37.36 16.96
N ALA A 84 -6.75 37.60 17.78
CA ALA A 84 -6.92 38.00 19.17
C ALA A 84 -7.64 39.36 19.28
N ARG A 85 -8.81 39.39 19.97
CA ARG A 85 -9.63 40.58 20.22
C ARG A 85 -10.41 40.47 21.53
N VAL A 86 -10.80 41.57 22.07
CA VAL A 86 -11.59 41.60 23.33
C VAL A 86 -12.96 40.94 23.11
N GLY A 87 -13.41 40.22 24.12
CA GLY A 87 -14.71 39.55 24.17
C GLY A 87 -14.76 38.14 23.59
N ILE A 88 -13.69 37.66 22.90
CA ILE A 88 -13.68 36.29 22.39
C ILE A 88 -13.38 35.29 23.52
N LYS A 89 -14.04 34.12 23.44
CA LYS A 89 -13.74 32.96 24.28
C LYS A 89 -12.81 32.02 23.56
N ILE A 90 -11.82 31.52 24.28
CA ILE A 90 -10.67 30.79 23.70
C ILE A 90 -10.18 29.71 24.65
N PRO A 91 -9.49 28.65 24.18
CA PRO A 91 -8.76 27.74 25.03
C PRO A 91 -7.52 28.43 25.64
N CYS A 92 -7.45 28.43 26.95
CA CYS A 92 -6.33 28.97 27.71
C CYS A 92 -5.61 27.87 28.45
N ALA A 93 -4.38 27.55 28.06
CA ALA A 93 -3.49 26.62 28.77
C ALA A 93 -2.81 27.36 29.94
N ARG A 94 -3.08 26.90 31.15
CA ARG A 94 -2.49 27.43 32.42
C ARG A 94 -1.06 26.94 32.57
N VAL A 95 -0.29 27.60 33.44
CA VAL A 95 1.04 27.14 33.83
C VAL A 95 0.96 25.73 34.43
N GLY A 96 1.85 24.84 33.99
CA GLY A 96 1.86 23.41 34.34
C GLY A 96 1.16 22.52 33.31
N THR A 97 0.48 23.07 32.29
CA THR A 97 -0.10 22.29 31.19
C THR A 97 1.02 21.65 30.38
N LYS A 98 0.93 20.33 30.17
CA LYS A 98 1.77 19.59 29.24
C LYS A 98 1.08 19.50 27.89
N LEU A 99 1.67 20.07 26.88
CA LEU A 99 1.33 19.91 25.48
C LEU A 99 2.36 18.95 24.86
N ASP A 100 2.06 18.33 23.71
CA ASP A 100 2.87 17.27 23.09
C ASP A 100 4.38 17.53 23.06
N LYS A 101 4.80 18.78 22.85
CA LYS A 101 6.21 19.13 22.65
C LYS A 101 6.84 19.94 23.78
N PHE A 102 6.05 20.48 24.68
CA PHE A 102 6.55 21.34 25.75
C PHE A 102 5.55 21.50 26.91
N GLU A 103 6.05 21.95 28.04
CA GLU A 103 5.25 22.30 29.23
C GLU A 103 5.11 23.82 29.34
N ILE A 104 3.90 24.30 29.57
CA ILE A 104 3.62 25.73 29.79
C ILE A 104 4.18 26.16 31.15
N LYS A 105 5.13 27.07 31.10
CA LYS A 105 5.76 27.67 32.27
C LYS A 105 5.55 29.17 32.28
N GLN A 106 5.55 29.77 33.47
CA GLN A 106 5.61 31.21 33.56
C GLN A 106 6.88 31.72 32.88
N ALA A 107 6.71 32.55 31.84
CA ALA A 107 7.79 33.00 30.97
C ALA A 107 7.80 34.52 30.83
N LYS A 108 8.96 35.09 30.60
CA LYS A 108 9.14 36.49 30.29
C LYS A 108 9.44 36.66 28.79
N LEU A 109 8.43 37.08 28.03
CA LEU A 109 8.53 37.24 26.59
C LEU A 109 8.89 38.69 26.27
N ARG A 110 10.11 38.93 25.77
CA ARG A 110 10.65 40.27 25.44
C ARG A 110 10.46 41.33 26.53
N GLY A 111 10.54 40.87 27.81
CA GLY A 111 10.42 41.75 28.97
C GLY A 111 9.04 41.84 29.63
N VAL A 112 8.01 41.23 29.03
CA VAL A 112 6.66 41.15 29.60
C VAL A 112 6.37 39.74 30.11
N ASP A 113 5.83 39.63 31.30
CA ASP A 113 5.49 38.36 31.93
C ASP A 113 4.25 37.75 31.24
N SER A 114 4.29 36.42 31.00
CA SER A 114 3.19 35.64 30.43
C SER A 114 2.94 34.43 31.35
N SER A 115 1.72 34.30 31.86
CA SER A 115 1.31 33.26 32.80
C SER A 115 0.36 32.23 32.20
N GLY A 116 0.61 31.84 30.94
CA GLY A 116 -0.20 30.87 30.20
C GLY A 116 -0.03 31.05 28.70
N MET A 117 -0.84 30.30 27.95
CA MET A 117 -0.85 30.34 26.49
C MET A 117 -2.28 30.26 25.95
N LEU A 118 -2.61 31.09 24.95
CA LEU A 118 -3.85 30.98 24.17
C LEU A 118 -3.61 30.01 23.03
N CYS A 119 -4.42 28.96 22.95
CA CYS A 119 -4.14 27.82 22.08
C CYS A 119 -4.93 27.88 20.76
N SER A 120 -4.26 27.47 19.69
CA SER A 120 -4.91 27.08 18.44
C SER A 120 -5.49 25.66 18.56
N ALA A 121 -6.34 25.26 17.62
CA ALA A 121 -6.88 23.90 17.56
C ALA A 121 -5.78 22.83 17.47
N LYS A 122 -4.69 23.12 16.75
CA LYS A 122 -3.55 22.23 16.61
C LYS A 122 -2.75 22.03 17.91
N GLU A 123 -2.58 23.08 18.70
CA GLU A 123 -1.80 23.01 19.96
C GLU A 123 -2.48 22.17 21.03
N ILE A 124 -3.79 22.02 20.92
CA ILE A 124 -4.59 21.15 21.82
C ILE A 124 -5.06 19.87 21.11
N ASN A 125 -4.45 19.52 19.98
CA ASN A 125 -4.69 18.29 19.22
C ASN A 125 -6.17 18.04 18.80
N ILE A 126 -6.92 19.11 18.49
CA ILE A 126 -8.30 19.00 18.01
C ILE A 126 -8.34 18.94 16.47
N SER A 127 -7.49 19.71 15.80
CA SER A 127 -7.38 19.70 14.32
C SER A 127 -5.98 20.11 13.88
N ASN A 128 -5.69 19.96 12.58
CA ASN A 128 -4.42 20.42 12.00
C ASN A 128 -4.37 21.94 11.74
N GLU A 129 -5.42 22.68 12.04
CA GLU A 129 -5.48 24.11 11.86
C GLU A 129 -4.61 24.85 12.87
N SER A 130 -3.72 25.69 12.36
CA SER A 130 -2.78 26.48 13.17
C SER A 130 -2.87 27.99 12.91
N GLU A 131 -3.81 28.44 12.10
CA GLU A 131 -3.99 29.87 11.81
C GLU A 131 -4.81 30.57 12.90
N GLY A 132 -4.13 31.17 13.87
CA GLY A 132 -4.75 31.90 14.96
C GLY A 132 -5.13 31.03 16.16
N ILE A 133 -5.86 31.64 17.09
CA ILE A 133 -6.40 31.00 18.29
C ILE A 133 -7.72 30.35 17.95
N LEU A 134 -8.04 29.20 18.54
CA LEU A 134 -9.37 28.60 18.42
C LEU A 134 -10.41 29.50 19.12
N GLU A 135 -11.42 29.93 18.36
CA GLU A 135 -12.53 30.70 18.90
C GLU A 135 -13.64 29.73 19.35
N LEU A 136 -14.08 29.89 20.58
CA LEU A 136 -15.14 29.07 21.17
C LEU A 136 -16.49 29.79 21.05
N ASN A 137 -17.58 29.03 21.18
CA ASN A 137 -18.92 29.58 21.16
C ASN A 137 -19.09 30.65 22.27
N GLU A 138 -19.79 31.74 21.98
CA GLU A 138 -20.05 32.85 22.93
C GLU A 138 -20.74 32.38 24.20
N ASN A 139 -21.50 31.28 24.16
CA ASN A 139 -22.18 30.70 25.31
C ASN A 139 -21.27 29.79 26.19
N SER A 140 -20.02 29.53 25.78
CA SER A 140 -19.08 28.71 26.55
C SER A 140 -18.83 29.31 27.93
N LYS A 141 -18.79 28.48 28.99
CA LYS A 141 -18.66 28.94 30.34
C LYS A 141 -17.20 29.20 30.72
N VAL A 142 -16.84 30.44 31.02
CA VAL A 142 -15.48 30.81 31.45
C VAL A 142 -15.04 29.99 32.67
N GLY A 143 -13.82 29.46 32.63
CA GLY A 143 -13.23 28.60 33.68
C GLY A 143 -13.60 27.12 33.58
N GLU A 144 -14.52 26.74 32.69
CA GLU A 144 -14.78 25.35 32.39
C GLU A 144 -13.59 24.72 31.65
N THR A 145 -13.31 23.42 31.88
CA THR A 145 -12.26 22.71 31.14
C THR A 145 -12.65 22.62 29.66
N ILE A 146 -11.68 22.75 28.79
CA ILE A 146 -11.91 22.59 27.32
C ILE A 146 -12.46 21.19 27.02
N LYS A 147 -12.00 20.19 27.75
CA LYS A 147 -12.51 18.82 27.65
C LYS A 147 -14.02 18.74 27.81
N ASN A 148 -14.59 19.43 28.80
CA ASN A 148 -16.03 19.45 29.00
C ASN A 148 -16.73 20.39 28.00
N CYS A 149 -16.17 21.58 27.76
CA CYS A 149 -16.72 22.58 26.86
C CYS A 149 -16.94 22.04 25.42
N LEU A 150 -15.99 21.25 24.92
CA LEU A 150 -16.01 20.66 23.59
C LEU A 150 -16.36 19.14 23.61
N SER A 151 -16.89 18.63 24.72
CA SER A 151 -17.29 17.22 24.86
C SER A 151 -16.19 16.22 24.46
N LEU A 152 -14.91 16.53 24.75
CA LEU A 152 -13.75 15.75 24.33
C LEU A 152 -13.48 14.50 25.19
N ASP A 153 -14.40 14.12 26.09
CA ASP A 153 -14.38 12.84 26.78
C ASP A 153 -14.94 11.75 25.86
N ASP A 154 -14.16 11.43 24.83
CA ASP A 154 -14.55 10.49 23.78
C ASP A 154 -13.34 9.86 23.11
N GLN A 155 -13.55 8.72 22.46
CA GLN A 155 -12.58 8.01 21.65
C GLN A 155 -13.15 7.80 20.24
N ILE A 156 -12.37 8.14 19.23
CA ILE A 156 -12.72 7.93 17.82
C ILE A 156 -12.07 6.64 17.34
N TYR A 157 -12.87 5.73 16.84
CA TYR A 157 -12.44 4.44 16.31
C TYR A 157 -12.40 4.49 14.79
N HIS A 158 -11.28 4.06 14.21
CA HIS A 158 -11.12 3.88 12.77
C HIS A 158 -11.17 2.39 12.45
N LEU A 159 -12.22 1.96 11.73
CA LEU A 159 -12.38 0.56 11.34
C LEU A 159 -12.11 0.35 9.86
N SER A 160 -11.36 -0.70 9.56
CA SER A 160 -11.23 -1.28 8.23
C SER A 160 -12.35 -2.28 8.00
N ILE A 161 -13.39 -1.87 7.29
CA ILE A 161 -14.54 -2.73 7.01
C ILE A 161 -14.33 -3.46 5.69
N THR A 162 -14.32 -4.78 5.75
CA THR A 162 -14.20 -5.63 4.56
C THR A 162 -15.43 -5.50 3.63
N PRO A 163 -15.27 -5.66 2.30
CA PRO A 163 -16.36 -5.46 1.35
C PRO A 163 -17.59 -6.35 1.56
N ASN A 164 -17.44 -7.48 2.25
CA ASN A 164 -18.54 -8.41 2.57
C ASN A 164 -19.43 -7.93 3.73
N ARG A 165 -18.97 -6.92 4.52
CA ARG A 165 -19.68 -6.43 5.71
C ARG A 165 -20.22 -5.00 5.55
N PRO A 166 -21.01 -4.68 4.51
CA PRO A 166 -21.57 -3.34 4.32
C PRO A 166 -22.54 -2.92 5.43
N ASP A 167 -23.14 -3.85 6.12
CA ASP A 167 -23.99 -3.62 7.30
C ASP A 167 -23.27 -2.86 8.41
N CYS A 168 -21.96 -3.10 8.57
CA CYS A 168 -21.09 -2.42 9.54
C CYS A 168 -20.59 -1.03 9.08
N LEU A 169 -20.96 -0.55 7.89
CA LEU A 169 -20.76 0.84 7.48
C LEU A 169 -21.80 1.79 8.12
N SER A 170 -22.31 1.42 9.31
CA SER A 170 -23.32 2.18 10.07
C SER A 170 -23.17 1.95 11.57
N MET A 171 -23.57 2.95 12.37
CA MET A 171 -23.61 2.85 13.83
C MET A 171 -24.48 1.72 14.32
N ARG A 172 -25.68 1.60 13.73
CA ARG A 172 -26.66 0.54 14.06
C ARG A 172 -26.13 -0.86 13.70
N GLY A 173 -25.36 -0.98 12.62
CA GLY A 173 -24.72 -2.24 12.23
C GLY A 173 -23.65 -2.67 13.23
N ILE A 174 -22.73 -1.76 13.58
CA ILE A 174 -21.67 -2.01 14.57
C ILE A 174 -22.29 -2.37 15.94
N ALA A 175 -23.32 -1.62 16.38
CA ALA A 175 -23.98 -1.91 17.67
C ALA A 175 -24.65 -3.29 17.70
N LYS A 176 -25.25 -3.75 16.58
CA LYS A 176 -25.79 -5.12 16.46
C LYS A 176 -24.69 -6.17 16.57
N GLU A 177 -23.52 -5.93 15.97
CA GLU A 177 -22.37 -6.83 16.08
C GLU A 177 -21.87 -6.92 17.52
N ILE A 178 -21.71 -5.78 18.20
CA ILE A 178 -21.32 -5.77 19.63
C ILE A 178 -22.36 -6.55 20.46
N SER A 179 -23.65 -6.36 20.19
CA SER A 179 -24.72 -7.12 20.87
C SER A 179 -24.61 -8.62 20.60
N ALA A 180 -24.20 -9.04 19.41
CA ALA A 180 -24.04 -10.46 19.08
C ALA A 180 -22.78 -11.08 19.75
N MET A 181 -21.70 -10.30 19.90
CA MET A 181 -20.42 -10.76 20.47
C MET A 181 -20.34 -10.63 22.00
N THR A 182 -21.27 -9.92 22.61
CA THR A 182 -21.26 -9.64 24.06
C THR A 182 -22.62 -10.01 24.69
N ASN A 183 -22.75 -9.74 25.97
CA ASN A 183 -24.03 -9.82 26.68
C ASN A 183 -24.77 -8.46 26.77
N PHE A 184 -24.43 -7.52 25.87
CA PHE A 184 -25.10 -6.23 25.74
C PHE A 184 -26.31 -6.36 24.82
N ASN A 185 -27.37 -5.63 25.12
CA ASN A 185 -28.55 -5.61 24.26
C ASN A 185 -28.53 -4.39 23.34
N TYR A 186 -28.82 -4.60 22.05
CA TYR A 186 -29.02 -3.52 21.10
C TYR A 186 -30.30 -2.74 21.45
N ILE A 187 -30.18 -1.43 21.61
CA ILE A 187 -31.28 -0.49 21.83
C ILE A 187 -31.75 0.06 20.49
N LYS A 188 -33.01 -0.20 20.16
CA LYS A 188 -33.65 0.36 18.97
C LYS A 188 -34.28 1.70 19.33
N ASN A 189 -33.88 2.79 18.67
CA ASN A 189 -34.56 4.08 18.80
C ASN A 189 -36.00 3.97 18.34
N ILE A 190 -36.92 4.61 19.06
CA ILE A 190 -38.35 4.64 18.73
C ILE A 190 -38.57 5.66 17.60
N LYS A 191 -39.18 5.20 16.52
CA LYS A 191 -39.58 6.05 15.40
C LYS A 191 -40.61 7.08 15.86
N LYS A 192 -40.42 8.36 15.55
CA LYS A 192 -41.44 9.39 15.72
C LYS A 192 -42.44 9.32 14.55
N GLU A 193 -43.71 9.39 14.84
CA GLU A 193 -44.75 9.49 13.80
C GLU A 193 -44.70 10.86 13.10
N ILE A 194 -44.81 10.84 11.79
CA ILE A 194 -44.89 12.03 10.97
C ILE A 194 -46.33 12.33 10.61
N HIS A 195 -46.78 13.55 10.81
CA HIS A 195 -48.05 13.97 10.30
C HIS A 195 -47.92 14.35 8.83
N GLU A 196 -48.59 13.62 7.96
CA GLU A 196 -48.62 13.85 6.52
C GLU A 196 -49.73 14.86 6.19
N ASN A 197 -49.33 16.08 5.88
CA ASN A 197 -50.28 17.19 5.67
C ASN A 197 -50.57 17.48 4.20
N ASN A 198 -49.80 16.88 3.27
CA ASN A 198 -49.88 17.20 1.85
C ASN A 198 -49.79 15.91 1.00
N ILE A 199 -50.34 15.96 -0.21
CA ILE A 199 -50.16 14.91 -1.21
C ILE A 199 -49.02 15.31 -2.15
N LEU A 200 -48.13 14.40 -2.44
CA LEU A 200 -47.06 14.60 -3.42
C LEU A 200 -47.66 14.42 -4.84
N ASP A 201 -47.72 15.51 -5.60
CA ASP A 201 -48.31 15.53 -6.96
C ASP A 201 -47.17 15.42 -8.03
N ILE A 202 -46.42 14.36 -7.99
CA ILE A 202 -45.48 13.93 -9.05
C ILE A 202 -45.58 12.41 -9.16
N LYS A 203 -45.12 11.86 -10.30
CA LYS A 203 -45.06 10.40 -10.50
C LYS A 203 -43.63 9.92 -10.48
N ILE A 204 -43.47 8.68 -10.05
CA ILE A 204 -42.22 7.96 -10.20
C ILE A 204 -42.37 6.99 -11.39
N ASN A 205 -41.37 6.97 -12.25
CA ASN A 205 -41.31 6.04 -13.37
C ASN A 205 -39.96 5.32 -13.38
N VAL A 206 -39.89 4.12 -12.77
CA VAL A 206 -38.68 3.30 -12.75
C VAL A 206 -38.64 2.44 -14.02
N LYS A 207 -37.83 2.87 -15.01
CA LYS A 207 -37.67 2.14 -16.28
C LYS A 207 -36.66 0.98 -16.18
N ASN A 208 -35.83 0.97 -15.16
CA ASN A 208 -34.87 -0.11 -14.87
C ASN A 208 -35.10 -0.64 -13.46
N ASP A 209 -36.13 -1.42 -13.29
CA ASP A 209 -36.58 -2.01 -12.04
C ASP A 209 -35.63 -3.13 -11.53
N ILE A 210 -34.78 -3.68 -12.39
CA ILE A 210 -33.75 -4.66 -12.01
C ILE A 210 -32.65 -3.95 -11.19
N ASN A 211 -32.20 -2.78 -11.61
CA ASN A 211 -31.14 -2.04 -10.94
C ASN A 211 -31.67 -1.08 -9.85
N CYS A 212 -32.95 -0.72 -9.90
CA CYS A 212 -33.63 0.07 -8.86
C CYS A 212 -34.97 -0.56 -8.49
N PRO A 213 -34.99 -1.66 -7.70
CA PRO A 213 -36.22 -2.34 -7.36
C PRO A 213 -37.05 -1.65 -6.26
N LEU A 214 -36.53 -0.62 -5.61
CA LEU A 214 -37.25 0.19 -4.63
C LEU A 214 -36.77 1.64 -4.71
N TYR A 215 -37.72 2.55 -4.93
CA TYR A 215 -37.46 3.98 -5.01
C TYR A 215 -38.52 4.74 -4.24
N GLY A 216 -38.13 5.50 -3.23
CA GLY A 216 -39.02 6.24 -2.36
C GLY A 216 -38.74 7.73 -2.40
N LEU A 217 -39.79 8.55 -2.42
CA LEU A 217 -39.74 10.00 -2.40
C LEU A 217 -40.67 10.58 -1.34
N ARG A 218 -40.22 11.66 -0.70
CA ARG A 218 -41.07 12.52 0.15
C ARG A 218 -40.74 13.98 -0.08
N LYS A 219 -41.75 14.81 -0.25
CA LYS A 219 -41.59 16.27 -0.30
C LYS A 219 -41.68 16.83 1.11
N ILE A 220 -40.76 17.73 1.45
CA ILE A 220 -40.86 18.59 2.64
C ILE A 220 -40.86 20.03 2.16
N GLN A 221 -41.85 20.81 2.58
CA GLN A 221 -42.04 22.18 2.15
C GLN A 221 -42.03 23.15 3.33
N LYS A 222 -41.72 24.44 3.08
CA LYS A 222 -41.71 25.52 4.10
C LYS A 222 -40.69 25.23 5.24
N PHE A 223 -39.61 24.56 4.96
CA PHE A 223 -38.52 24.36 5.95
C PHE A 223 -37.47 25.48 5.82
N ASP A 224 -36.70 25.70 6.87
CA ASP A 224 -35.63 26.69 6.91
C ASP A 224 -34.24 25.99 6.85
N ASN A 225 -33.59 26.10 5.70
CA ASN A 225 -32.24 25.51 5.48
C ASN A 225 -31.10 26.43 5.95
N LYS A 226 -31.39 27.51 6.67
CA LYS A 226 -30.38 28.38 7.31
C LYS A 226 -30.31 28.20 8.82
N LYS A 227 -31.19 27.36 9.38
CA LYS A 227 -31.27 27.11 10.81
C LYS A 227 -30.05 26.32 11.25
N GLU A 228 -29.40 26.72 12.34
CA GLU A 228 -28.26 26.00 12.86
C GLU A 228 -28.67 24.63 13.37
N VAL A 229 -27.90 23.61 12.98
CA VAL A 229 -28.06 22.26 13.53
C VAL A 229 -27.50 22.19 14.97
N PRO A 230 -28.07 21.33 15.82
CA PRO A 230 -27.61 21.17 17.19
C PRO A 230 -26.14 20.70 17.26
N GLU A 231 -25.43 21.14 18.30
CA GLU A 231 -24.01 20.82 18.50
C GLU A 231 -23.72 19.32 18.50
N TRP A 232 -24.58 18.51 19.14
CA TRP A 232 -24.43 17.06 19.14
C TRP A 232 -24.44 16.43 17.73
N LEU A 233 -25.15 17.04 16.77
CA LEU A 233 -25.17 16.54 15.39
C LEU A 233 -23.89 16.93 14.64
N LYS A 234 -23.40 18.17 14.85
CA LYS A 234 -22.12 18.62 14.31
C LYS A 234 -20.97 17.72 14.79
N GLU A 235 -20.86 17.54 16.13
CA GLU A 235 -19.86 16.67 16.74
C GLU A 235 -19.86 15.26 16.14
N ARG A 236 -21.02 14.65 15.92
CA ARG A 236 -21.13 13.29 15.37
C ARG A 236 -20.68 13.19 13.94
N LEU A 237 -21.01 14.19 13.11
CA LEU A 237 -20.57 14.25 11.72
C LEU A 237 -19.05 14.44 11.63
N GLU A 238 -18.50 15.43 12.31
CA GLU A 238 -17.07 15.72 12.33
C GLU A 238 -16.27 14.52 12.85
N ARG A 239 -16.71 13.90 13.95
CA ARG A 239 -16.10 12.67 14.51
C ARG A 239 -16.33 11.44 13.61
N GLY A 240 -17.34 11.49 12.73
CA GLY A 240 -17.58 10.52 11.66
C GLY A 240 -16.80 10.79 10.38
N GLY A 241 -15.97 11.86 10.35
CA GLY A 241 -15.16 12.23 9.19
C GLY A 241 -15.94 12.90 8.06
N ILE A 242 -17.06 13.54 8.37
CA ILE A 242 -17.93 14.22 7.39
C ILE A 242 -17.99 15.73 7.70
N ASP A 243 -17.65 16.53 6.68
CA ASP A 243 -17.72 17.98 6.75
C ASP A 243 -19.17 18.50 6.77
N LEU A 244 -19.41 19.58 7.50
CA LEU A 244 -20.70 20.26 7.55
C LEU A 244 -20.91 21.09 6.29
N ILE A 245 -22.14 21.05 5.74
CA ILE A 245 -22.51 21.77 4.50
C ILE A 245 -23.69 22.69 4.73
N ASN A 246 -24.84 22.11 5.06
CA ASN A 246 -26.07 22.81 5.42
C ASN A 246 -27.01 21.86 6.15
N PRO A 247 -27.98 22.35 6.91
CA PRO A 247 -28.84 21.56 7.78
C PRO A 247 -29.42 20.29 7.15
N VAL A 248 -29.96 20.39 5.95
CA VAL A 248 -30.60 19.24 5.27
C VAL A 248 -29.55 18.19 4.88
N VAL A 249 -28.42 18.62 4.29
CA VAL A 249 -27.34 17.71 3.89
C VAL A 249 -26.70 17.07 5.11
N ASP A 250 -26.49 17.82 6.17
CA ASP A 250 -25.92 17.36 7.44
C ASP A 250 -26.82 16.28 8.09
N ILE A 251 -28.15 16.50 8.12
CA ILE A 251 -29.09 15.50 8.61
C ILE A 251 -29.08 14.24 7.73
N VAL A 252 -29.04 14.37 6.41
CA VAL A 252 -28.96 13.23 5.49
C VAL A 252 -27.68 12.44 5.69
N ASN A 253 -26.54 13.11 5.85
CA ASN A 253 -25.26 12.48 6.13
C ASN A 253 -25.24 11.80 7.51
N TYR A 254 -25.80 12.44 8.54
CA TYR A 254 -25.96 11.84 9.86
C TYR A 254 -26.75 10.52 9.79
N MET A 255 -27.87 10.53 9.07
CA MET A 255 -28.73 9.36 8.89
C MET A 255 -28.03 8.26 8.07
N MET A 256 -27.19 8.62 7.11
CA MET A 256 -26.34 7.68 6.39
C MET A 256 -25.34 6.98 7.33
N LEU A 257 -24.68 7.72 8.23
CA LEU A 257 -23.77 7.12 9.23
C LEU A 257 -24.53 6.26 10.25
N GLU A 258 -25.73 6.69 10.66
CA GLU A 258 -26.53 5.95 11.65
C GLU A 258 -27.11 4.65 11.08
N HIS A 259 -27.77 4.73 9.92
CA HIS A 259 -28.54 3.61 9.32
C HIS A 259 -27.76 2.81 8.27
N GLY A 260 -26.73 3.39 7.65
CA GLY A 260 -26.10 2.82 6.47
C GLY A 260 -26.89 3.01 5.18
N GLN A 261 -27.93 3.87 5.18
CA GLN A 261 -28.77 4.19 4.03
C GLN A 261 -28.37 5.57 3.48
N PRO A 262 -27.65 5.64 2.33
CA PRO A 262 -27.46 6.91 1.67
C PRO A 262 -28.77 7.42 1.08
N MET A 263 -28.99 8.71 1.22
CA MET A 263 -30.17 9.41 0.70
C MET A 263 -29.74 10.68 -0.04
N HIS A 264 -30.62 11.24 -0.86
CA HIS A 264 -30.35 12.48 -1.56
C HIS A 264 -31.51 13.46 -1.41
N ALA A 265 -31.17 14.74 -1.36
CA ALA A 265 -32.14 15.82 -1.29
C ALA A 265 -32.04 16.70 -2.55
N PHE A 266 -33.11 16.77 -3.32
CA PHE A 266 -33.23 17.67 -4.46
C PHE A 266 -33.98 18.93 -4.05
N ASP A 267 -33.63 20.05 -4.66
CA ASP A 267 -34.46 21.28 -4.61
C ASP A 267 -35.69 21.06 -5.48
N PHE A 268 -36.87 20.95 -4.84
CA PHE A 268 -38.12 20.61 -5.52
C PHE A 268 -38.49 21.63 -6.59
N ASP A 269 -38.21 22.93 -6.37
CA ASP A 269 -38.57 24.00 -7.28
C ASP A 269 -37.73 24.00 -8.57
N LYS A 270 -36.64 23.25 -8.59
CA LYS A 270 -35.76 23.05 -9.77
C LYS A 270 -36.15 21.83 -10.61
N ILE A 271 -37.01 20.93 -10.13
CA ILE A 271 -37.48 19.73 -10.83
C ILE A 271 -38.51 20.08 -11.88
N LYS A 272 -38.44 19.46 -13.06
CA LYS A 272 -39.32 19.73 -14.21
C LYS A 272 -40.16 18.50 -14.59
N GLY A 273 -41.29 18.30 -13.93
CA GLY A 273 -42.20 17.19 -14.20
C GLY A 273 -41.97 15.98 -13.33
N ASP A 274 -42.18 14.78 -13.88
CA ASP A 274 -42.11 13.52 -13.15
C ASP A 274 -40.67 13.01 -12.99
N ILE A 275 -40.42 12.20 -11.96
CA ILE A 275 -39.11 11.57 -11.71
C ILE A 275 -38.99 10.26 -12.49
N GLN A 276 -37.90 10.09 -13.22
CA GLN A 276 -37.59 8.91 -13.99
C GLN A 276 -36.28 8.29 -13.49
N VAL A 277 -36.29 7.01 -13.16
CA VAL A 277 -35.06 6.22 -12.91
C VAL A 277 -34.79 5.36 -14.14
N ARG A 278 -33.77 5.71 -14.90
CA ARG A 278 -33.48 5.12 -16.20
C ARG A 278 -31.98 4.92 -16.45
N ASN A 279 -31.67 4.20 -17.49
CA ASN A 279 -30.28 4.18 -17.99
C ASN A 279 -29.97 5.48 -18.74
N ALA A 280 -28.75 5.98 -18.60
CA ALA A 280 -28.24 7.09 -19.37
C ALA A 280 -28.01 6.67 -20.84
N ASN A 281 -28.25 7.60 -21.75
CA ASN A 281 -27.84 7.43 -23.13
C ASN A 281 -26.36 7.84 -23.30
N LYS A 282 -25.67 7.21 -24.25
CA LYS A 282 -24.29 7.56 -24.57
C LYS A 282 -24.16 9.02 -24.97
N GLY A 283 -23.25 9.75 -24.34
CA GLY A 283 -22.96 11.15 -24.64
C GLY A 283 -23.81 12.15 -23.86
N GLU A 284 -24.83 11.73 -23.09
CA GLU A 284 -25.47 12.59 -22.11
C GLU A 284 -24.42 13.13 -21.12
N LYS A 285 -24.69 14.28 -20.51
CA LYS A 285 -23.73 14.97 -19.62
C LYS A 285 -24.40 15.39 -18.34
N LEU A 286 -23.63 15.42 -17.25
CA LEU A 286 -24.06 15.91 -15.96
C LEU A 286 -22.93 16.71 -15.31
N LEU A 287 -23.25 17.85 -14.74
CA LEU A 287 -22.37 18.60 -13.84
C LEU A 287 -22.67 18.16 -12.41
N LEU A 288 -21.70 17.52 -11.78
CA LEU A 288 -21.82 16.94 -10.44
C LEU A 288 -21.63 17.99 -9.32
N LEU A 289 -22.01 17.62 -8.09
CA LEU A 289 -21.85 18.44 -6.89
C LEU A 289 -20.38 18.86 -6.61
N ASN A 290 -19.41 18.04 -7.01
CA ASN A 290 -17.98 18.35 -6.90
C ASN A 290 -17.45 19.21 -8.07
N HIS A 291 -18.32 19.83 -8.86
CA HIS A 291 -18.01 20.63 -10.06
C HIS A 291 -17.36 19.85 -11.22
N GLN A 292 -17.25 18.54 -11.13
CA GLN A 292 -16.78 17.70 -12.24
C GLN A 292 -17.90 17.53 -13.28
N LYS A 293 -17.58 17.80 -14.55
CA LYS A 293 -18.48 17.51 -15.66
C LYS A 293 -18.20 16.12 -16.23
N ILE A 294 -19.15 15.22 -16.09
CA ILE A 294 -19.05 13.86 -16.64
C ILE A 294 -19.81 13.72 -17.94
N THR A 295 -19.38 12.75 -18.76
CA THR A 295 -20.08 12.32 -19.96
C THR A 295 -20.36 10.83 -19.84
N PHE A 296 -21.61 10.43 -19.99
CA PHE A 296 -22.04 9.06 -19.84
C PHE A 296 -21.59 8.18 -21.02
N PHE A 297 -21.16 6.97 -20.71
CA PHE A 297 -20.78 5.96 -21.70
C PHE A 297 -22.00 5.24 -22.28
N GLY A 298 -23.15 5.32 -21.58
CA GLY A 298 -24.40 4.65 -21.88
C GLY A 298 -24.60 3.41 -21.01
N GLY A 299 -25.79 3.29 -20.44
CA GLY A 299 -26.18 2.19 -19.57
C GLY A 299 -26.01 2.43 -18.06
N GLU A 300 -25.35 3.52 -17.64
CA GLU A 300 -25.30 3.93 -16.23
C GLU A 300 -26.70 4.32 -15.74
N LEU A 301 -27.02 3.94 -14.51
CA LEU A 301 -28.29 4.31 -13.90
C LEU A 301 -28.27 5.79 -13.50
N VAL A 302 -29.32 6.52 -13.90
CA VAL A 302 -29.47 7.94 -13.59
C VAL A 302 -30.87 8.23 -13.07
N ILE A 303 -30.95 9.26 -12.23
CA ILE A 303 -32.21 9.89 -11.84
C ILE A 303 -32.38 11.10 -12.71
N ALA A 304 -33.52 11.24 -13.34
CA ALA A 304 -33.83 12.32 -14.29
C ALA A 304 -35.24 12.85 -14.05
N ASP A 305 -35.48 14.07 -14.45
CA ASP A 305 -36.84 14.61 -14.66
C ASP A 305 -37.22 14.53 -16.16
N ASP A 306 -38.28 15.19 -16.56
CA ASP A 306 -38.71 15.17 -17.96
C ASP A 306 -37.73 15.85 -18.92
N LYS A 307 -36.78 16.65 -18.44
CA LYS A 307 -35.85 17.46 -19.24
C LYS A 307 -34.41 17.13 -19.03
N ASN A 308 -33.98 16.88 -17.80
CA ASN A 308 -32.57 16.84 -17.39
C ASN A 308 -32.24 15.58 -16.57
N ILE A 309 -30.97 15.18 -16.57
CA ILE A 309 -30.46 14.26 -15.58
C ILE A 309 -30.17 15.03 -14.30
N LEU A 310 -30.70 14.55 -13.18
CA LEU A 310 -30.59 15.16 -11.86
C LEU A 310 -29.46 14.57 -11.03
N ALA A 311 -29.17 13.26 -11.20
CA ALA A 311 -28.13 12.56 -10.44
C ALA A 311 -27.61 11.32 -11.19
N LEU A 312 -26.35 10.96 -10.91
CA LEU A 312 -25.82 9.63 -11.15
C LEU A 312 -26.25 8.75 -9.95
N ALA A 313 -27.20 7.85 -10.20
CA ALA A 313 -27.91 7.11 -9.16
C ALA A 313 -26.97 6.36 -8.19
N GLY A 314 -27.16 6.56 -6.90
CA GLY A 314 -26.40 5.93 -5.83
C GLY A 314 -24.94 6.37 -5.72
N ILE A 315 -24.49 7.35 -6.50
CA ILE A 315 -23.10 7.81 -6.53
C ILE A 315 -22.98 9.28 -6.18
N MET A 316 -23.56 10.19 -7.00
CA MET A 316 -23.45 11.64 -6.75
C MET A 316 -24.56 12.41 -7.45
N GLY A 317 -25.14 13.39 -6.75
CA GLY A 317 -26.12 14.31 -7.29
C GLY A 317 -25.56 15.32 -8.28
N GLY A 318 -26.44 15.90 -9.09
CA GLY A 318 -26.13 17.01 -9.98
C GLY A 318 -26.19 18.36 -9.26
N LEU A 319 -25.32 19.28 -9.67
CA LEU A 319 -25.21 20.61 -9.07
C LEU A 319 -26.46 21.46 -9.31
N GLU A 320 -27.08 21.35 -10.49
CA GLU A 320 -28.22 22.19 -10.87
C GLU A 320 -29.48 21.92 -10.04
N SER A 321 -29.68 20.66 -9.62
CA SER A 321 -30.83 20.23 -8.81
C SER A 321 -30.57 20.22 -7.31
N SER A 322 -29.38 20.60 -6.87
CA SER A 322 -28.97 20.53 -5.46
C SER A 322 -29.71 21.56 -4.58
N VAL A 323 -29.88 21.19 -3.32
CA VAL A 323 -30.36 22.09 -2.27
C VAL A 323 -29.31 23.16 -1.95
N THR A 324 -29.77 24.36 -1.65
CA THR A 324 -28.95 25.50 -1.25
C THR A 324 -29.48 26.09 0.05
N ALA A 325 -28.79 27.06 0.64
CA ALA A 325 -29.29 27.77 1.82
C ALA A 325 -30.64 28.43 1.62
N ASP A 326 -31.02 28.77 0.37
CA ASP A 326 -32.29 29.45 0.04
C ASP A 326 -33.40 28.44 -0.32
N THR A 327 -33.14 27.16 -0.36
CA THR A 327 -34.14 26.13 -0.67
C THR A 327 -35.12 26.00 0.48
N THR A 328 -36.43 26.12 0.16
CA THR A 328 -37.55 26.01 1.11
C THR A 328 -38.46 24.81 0.85
N ASN A 329 -38.31 24.17 -0.31
CA ASN A 329 -39.05 22.98 -0.72
C ASN A 329 -38.06 21.95 -1.21
N LEU A 330 -37.97 20.78 -0.56
CA LEU A 330 -37.11 19.71 -0.98
C LEU A 330 -37.88 18.45 -1.37
N LEU A 331 -37.28 17.66 -2.22
CA LEU A 331 -37.68 16.28 -2.51
C LEU A 331 -36.59 15.34 -1.97
N LEU A 332 -36.93 14.65 -0.89
CA LEU A 332 -36.03 13.67 -0.27
C LEU A 332 -36.19 12.32 -0.97
N GLU A 333 -35.06 11.74 -1.37
CA GLU A 333 -34.94 10.45 -2.03
C GLU A 333 -34.34 9.42 -1.08
N SER A 334 -34.93 8.22 -1.02
CA SER A 334 -34.33 7.02 -0.47
C SER A 334 -34.61 5.86 -1.38
N ALA A 335 -33.57 5.15 -1.82
CA ALA A 335 -33.68 4.09 -2.80
C ALA A 335 -32.86 2.86 -2.41
N PHE A 336 -33.23 1.71 -2.94
CA PHE A 336 -32.38 0.54 -3.00
C PHE A 336 -31.94 0.33 -4.44
N PHE A 337 -30.64 0.41 -4.67
CA PHE A 337 -30.01 0.10 -5.95
C PHE A 337 -29.33 -1.26 -5.87
N ASN A 338 -29.48 -2.08 -6.93
CA ASN A 338 -28.80 -3.37 -7.00
C ASN A 338 -27.28 -3.17 -7.05
N PRO A 339 -26.50 -3.72 -6.11
CA PRO A 339 -25.04 -3.56 -6.07
C PRO A 339 -24.34 -3.90 -7.38
N LEU A 340 -24.78 -4.96 -8.08
CA LEU A 340 -24.20 -5.37 -9.36
C LEU A 340 -24.40 -4.34 -10.48
N GLY A 341 -25.49 -3.57 -10.42
CA GLY A 341 -25.76 -2.49 -11.38
C GLY A 341 -24.90 -1.27 -11.19
N LEU A 342 -24.38 -1.05 -9.99
CA LEU A 342 -23.54 0.10 -9.64
C LEU A 342 -22.03 -0.23 -9.59
N ALA A 343 -21.68 -1.51 -9.45
CA ALA A 343 -20.30 -1.94 -9.29
C ALA A 343 -19.38 -1.37 -10.38
N GLY A 344 -18.35 -0.62 -9.97
CA GLY A 344 -17.35 -0.02 -10.83
C GLY A 344 -17.80 1.21 -11.64
N VAL A 345 -19.07 1.65 -11.53
CA VAL A 345 -19.55 2.86 -12.21
C VAL A 345 -18.84 4.09 -11.67
N ALA A 346 -18.77 4.25 -10.33
CA ALA A 346 -18.06 5.35 -9.70
C ALA A 346 -16.59 5.43 -10.17
N ARG A 347 -15.87 4.29 -10.15
CA ARG A 347 -14.48 4.22 -10.59
C ARG A 347 -14.28 4.60 -12.07
N ARG A 348 -15.20 4.23 -12.97
CA ARG A 348 -15.15 4.62 -14.39
C ARG A 348 -15.18 6.14 -14.59
N HIS A 349 -15.85 6.86 -13.70
CA HIS A 349 -15.90 8.30 -13.69
C HIS A 349 -14.89 8.98 -12.76
N SER A 350 -13.94 8.20 -12.18
CA SER A 350 -12.95 8.68 -11.20
C SER A 350 -13.61 9.31 -9.95
N LEU A 351 -14.73 8.73 -9.52
CA LEU A 351 -15.46 9.13 -8.32
C LEU A 351 -15.25 8.13 -7.20
N ASN A 352 -15.21 8.63 -5.98
CA ASN A 352 -15.23 7.84 -4.75
C ASN A 352 -16.08 8.60 -3.73
N THR A 353 -17.24 8.06 -3.34
CA THR A 353 -18.17 8.70 -2.43
C THR A 353 -18.65 7.73 -1.36
N GLU A 354 -19.01 8.24 -0.18
CA GLU A 354 -19.62 7.46 0.89
C GLU A 354 -20.90 6.72 0.45
N SER A 355 -21.65 7.34 -0.47
CA SER A 355 -22.83 6.76 -1.07
C SER A 355 -22.47 5.55 -1.96
N SER A 356 -21.56 5.71 -2.93
CA SER A 356 -21.13 4.63 -3.81
C SER A 356 -20.49 3.48 -3.03
N HIS A 357 -19.71 3.79 -1.98
CA HIS A 357 -19.07 2.83 -1.12
C HIS A 357 -20.07 1.87 -0.45
N ARG A 358 -21.24 2.39 -0.05
CA ARG A 358 -22.34 1.61 0.55
C ARG A 358 -23.16 0.87 -0.50
N PHE A 359 -23.62 1.57 -1.53
CA PHE A 359 -24.50 0.97 -2.55
C PHE A 359 -23.83 -0.14 -3.35
N GLU A 360 -22.54 0.01 -3.70
CA GLU A 360 -21.80 -1.03 -4.44
C GLU A 360 -21.63 -2.32 -3.65
N ARG A 361 -21.72 -2.27 -2.31
CA ARG A 361 -21.60 -3.44 -1.42
C ARG A 361 -22.93 -4.00 -0.98
N GLY A 362 -23.96 -3.16 -1.02
CA GLY A 362 -25.32 -3.50 -0.61
C GLY A 362 -25.76 -2.78 0.67
N ILE A 363 -27.00 -2.36 0.67
CA ILE A 363 -27.68 -1.74 1.81
C ILE A 363 -28.92 -2.54 2.20
N ASP A 364 -29.43 -2.34 3.42
CA ASP A 364 -30.63 -3.02 3.88
C ASP A 364 -31.89 -2.53 3.16
N PHE A 365 -32.32 -3.25 2.13
CA PHE A 365 -33.49 -2.87 1.33
C PHE A 365 -34.82 -2.85 2.12
N GLN A 366 -34.88 -3.47 3.31
CA GLN A 366 -36.06 -3.39 4.18
C GLN A 366 -36.08 -2.10 5.01
N GLN A 367 -34.95 -1.42 5.17
CA GLN A 367 -34.87 -0.18 5.93
C GLN A 367 -35.04 1.08 5.07
N THR A 368 -35.02 0.97 3.75
CA THR A 368 -35.02 2.11 2.83
C THR A 368 -36.13 3.13 3.11
N ILE A 369 -37.38 2.69 3.26
CA ILE A 369 -38.52 3.59 3.56
C ILE A 369 -38.53 4.04 5.03
N ASN A 370 -38.13 3.18 5.96
CA ASN A 370 -38.00 3.58 7.36
C ASN A 370 -36.96 4.69 7.56
N ALA A 371 -35.81 4.59 6.84
CA ALA A 371 -34.78 5.62 6.88
C ALA A 371 -35.30 6.95 6.30
N LEU A 372 -36.09 6.90 5.21
CA LEU A 372 -36.77 8.08 4.64
C LEU A 372 -37.68 8.77 5.67
N ASP A 373 -38.47 7.97 6.40
CA ASP A 373 -39.35 8.47 7.46
C ASP A 373 -38.55 9.12 8.60
N GLU A 374 -37.55 8.39 9.14
CA GLU A 374 -36.75 8.91 10.26
C GLU A 374 -36.01 10.20 9.87
N THR A 375 -35.42 10.25 8.66
CA THR A 375 -34.75 11.45 8.14
C THR A 375 -35.72 12.64 8.00
N SER A 376 -36.89 12.36 7.47
CA SER A 376 -37.94 13.40 7.36
C SER A 376 -38.35 13.96 8.73
N SER A 377 -38.47 13.10 9.74
CA SER A 377 -38.75 13.52 11.11
C SER A 377 -37.66 14.46 11.67
N TYR A 378 -36.38 14.11 11.46
CA TYR A 378 -35.26 14.97 11.89
C TYR A 378 -35.25 16.31 11.18
N ILE A 379 -35.53 16.34 9.86
CA ILE A 379 -35.59 17.59 9.10
C ILE A 379 -36.75 18.50 9.65
N ILE A 380 -37.92 17.90 9.91
CA ILE A 380 -39.07 18.67 10.45
C ILE A 380 -38.79 19.16 11.87
N ASP A 381 -38.23 18.31 12.73
CA ASP A 381 -37.89 18.67 14.11
C ASP A 381 -36.85 19.81 14.18
N LEU A 382 -35.81 19.74 13.36
CA LEU A 382 -34.70 20.70 13.42
C LEU A 382 -34.90 21.94 12.53
N CYS A 383 -35.41 21.76 11.33
CA CYS A 383 -35.56 22.84 10.34
C CYS A 383 -36.99 23.33 10.19
N GLY A 384 -37.96 22.60 10.75
CA GLY A 384 -39.40 22.89 10.54
C GLY A 384 -39.90 22.33 9.21
N GLY A 385 -41.09 22.74 8.83
CA GLY A 385 -41.70 22.35 7.55
C GLY A 385 -42.86 21.37 7.68
N GLU A 386 -43.42 21.02 6.54
CA GLU A 386 -44.60 20.13 6.39
C GLU A 386 -44.24 18.98 5.41
N ALA A 387 -44.49 17.74 5.81
CA ALA A 387 -44.23 16.57 4.98
C ALA A 387 -45.44 16.19 4.11
N SER A 388 -45.16 15.68 2.91
CA SER A 388 -46.14 14.93 2.12
C SER A 388 -46.20 13.46 2.58
N ASN A 389 -47.20 12.75 2.01
CA ASN A 389 -47.13 11.27 2.01
C ASN A 389 -45.87 10.77 1.33
N VAL A 390 -45.46 9.56 1.65
CA VAL A 390 -44.42 8.86 0.89
C VAL A 390 -45.00 8.36 -0.43
N LEU A 391 -44.30 8.63 -1.51
CA LEU A 391 -44.54 8.00 -2.81
C LEU A 391 -43.47 6.96 -3.03
N GLU A 392 -43.85 5.72 -3.22
CA GLU A 392 -42.90 4.64 -3.48
C GLU A 392 -43.25 3.86 -4.75
N GLU A 393 -42.22 3.46 -5.48
CA GLU A 393 -42.31 2.51 -6.57
C GLU A 393 -41.51 1.26 -6.16
N ARG A 394 -42.17 0.09 -6.16
CA ARG A 394 -41.58 -1.16 -5.68
C ARG A 394 -41.77 -2.26 -6.69
N SER A 395 -40.69 -2.87 -7.11
CA SER A 395 -40.67 -4.10 -7.90
C SER A 395 -40.20 -5.30 -7.07
N LYS A 396 -39.67 -6.33 -7.69
CA LYS A 396 -39.20 -7.55 -7.00
C LYS A 396 -37.90 -7.28 -6.24
N LEU A 397 -37.96 -7.18 -4.92
CA LEU A 397 -36.78 -7.07 -4.06
C LEU A 397 -35.96 -8.38 -4.05
N PRO A 398 -34.68 -8.32 -3.68
CA PRO A 398 -33.84 -9.51 -3.57
C PRO A 398 -34.40 -10.53 -2.59
N GLU A 399 -34.52 -11.76 -3.03
CA GLU A 399 -35.00 -12.87 -2.20
C GLU A 399 -33.82 -13.54 -1.50
N ARG A 400 -33.91 -13.67 -0.18
CA ARG A 400 -32.91 -14.37 0.63
C ARG A 400 -33.28 -15.86 0.69
N LYS A 401 -32.42 -16.72 0.10
CA LYS A 401 -32.63 -18.16 0.09
C LYS A 401 -32.37 -18.75 1.48
N ILE A 402 -33.10 -19.80 1.82
CA ILE A 402 -32.85 -20.60 3.02
C ILE A 402 -31.57 -21.42 2.77
N ILE A 403 -30.68 -21.42 3.74
CA ILE A 403 -29.40 -22.15 3.72
C ILE A 403 -29.51 -23.24 4.81
N ASN A 404 -29.23 -24.48 4.48
CA ASN A 404 -29.14 -25.57 5.44
C ASN A 404 -27.75 -25.61 6.07
N LEU A 405 -27.64 -25.35 7.39
CA LEU A 405 -26.43 -25.45 8.18
C LEU A 405 -26.39 -26.78 8.92
N ARG A 406 -25.55 -27.68 8.51
CA ARG A 406 -25.38 -29.01 9.15
C ARG A 406 -24.38 -28.91 10.31
N THR A 407 -24.72 -29.43 11.47
CA THR A 407 -23.81 -29.46 12.63
C THR A 407 -22.53 -30.25 12.34
N GLU A 408 -22.64 -31.34 11.58
CA GLU A 408 -21.49 -32.13 11.12
C GLU A 408 -20.53 -31.32 10.24
N LYS A 409 -21.06 -30.44 9.38
CA LYS A 409 -20.25 -29.57 8.54
C LYS A 409 -19.47 -28.55 9.36
N VAL A 410 -20.09 -28.00 10.42
CA VAL A 410 -19.41 -27.09 11.36
C VAL A 410 -18.21 -27.80 12.01
N LEU A 411 -18.42 -29.00 12.54
CA LEU A 411 -17.34 -29.84 13.10
C LEU A 411 -16.24 -30.11 12.06
N GLN A 412 -16.64 -30.51 10.85
CA GLN A 412 -15.68 -30.87 9.78
C GLN A 412 -14.80 -29.69 9.37
N VAL A 413 -15.38 -28.49 9.26
CA VAL A 413 -14.65 -27.29 8.79
C VAL A 413 -13.78 -26.72 9.92
N LEU A 414 -14.31 -26.64 11.14
CA LEU A 414 -13.64 -25.98 12.25
C LEU A 414 -12.71 -26.91 13.04
N GLY A 415 -12.91 -28.22 12.95
CA GLY A 415 -12.22 -29.19 13.81
C GLY A 415 -12.61 -29.10 15.29
N LEU A 416 -13.70 -28.39 15.61
CA LEU A 416 -14.23 -28.18 16.96
C LEU A 416 -15.62 -28.79 17.06
N ASP A 417 -15.88 -29.53 18.14
CA ASP A 417 -17.20 -30.02 18.49
C ASP A 417 -18.00 -28.93 19.20
N ILE A 418 -18.66 -28.09 18.40
CA ILE A 418 -19.49 -27.00 18.91
C ILE A 418 -20.91 -27.57 19.12
N ASP A 419 -21.38 -27.52 20.37
CA ASP A 419 -22.72 -27.99 20.71
C ASP A 419 -23.83 -27.27 19.90
N LYS A 420 -24.84 -28.00 19.49
CA LYS A 420 -26.01 -27.48 18.77
C LYS A 420 -26.65 -26.28 19.48
N ASN A 421 -26.65 -26.27 20.83
CA ASN A 421 -27.17 -25.14 21.61
C ASN A 421 -26.32 -23.87 21.44
N GLU A 422 -24.99 -23.98 21.27
CA GLU A 422 -24.11 -22.80 21.04
C GLU A 422 -24.34 -22.25 19.63
N ILE A 423 -24.54 -23.10 18.63
CA ILE A 423 -24.95 -22.67 17.29
C ILE A 423 -26.28 -21.91 17.34
N ASN A 424 -27.30 -22.49 18.07
CA ASN A 424 -28.59 -21.84 18.27
C ASN A 424 -28.43 -20.45 18.93
N LYS A 425 -27.66 -20.35 19.99
CA LYS A 425 -27.36 -19.05 20.66
C LYS A 425 -26.73 -18.06 19.70
N THR A 426 -25.76 -18.47 18.89
CA THR A 426 -25.11 -17.65 17.91
C THR A 426 -26.10 -17.10 16.87
N LEU A 427 -26.89 -17.97 16.25
CA LEU A 427 -27.90 -17.56 15.27
C LEU A 427 -28.94 -16.60 15.88
N THR A 428 -29.31 -16.84 17.15
CA THR A 428 -30.24 -15.98 17.90
C THR A 428 -29.62 -14.61 18.19
N ALA A 429 -28.34 -14.56 18.62
CA ALA A 429 -27.63 -13.34 18.90
C ALA A 429 -27.47 -12.46 17.63
N LEU A 430 -27.19 -13.10 16.50
CA LEU A 430 -27.12 -12.46 15.19
C LEU A 430 -28.51 -12.07 14.63
N LYS A 431 -29.59 -12.46 15.32
CA LYS A 431 -30.99 -12.24 14.91
C LYS A 431 -31.31 -12.80 13.53
N PHE A 432 -30.73 -13.95 13.20
CA PHE A 432 -31.10 -14.69 12.01
C PHE A 432 -32.45 -15.42 12.22
N SER A 433 -33.22 -15.47 11.16
CA SER A 433 -34.44 -16.30 11.16
C SER A 433 -34.07 -17.74 10.82
N PHE A 434 -34.35 -18.70 11.71
CA PHE A 434 -34.01 -20.10 11.49
C PHE A 434 -35.02 -21.07 12.11
N GLU A 435 -35.01 -22.29 11.59
CA GLU A 435 -35.77 -23.41 12.10
C GLU A 435 -34.82 -24.59 12.33
N GLU A 436 -34.98 -25.28 13.47
CA GLU A 436 -34.23 -26.51 13.70
C GLU A 436 -34.71 -27.64 12.81
N CYS A 437 -33.78 -28.42 12.28
CA CYS A 437 -34.07 -29.61 11.47
C CYS A 437 -33.21 -30.79 11.92
N GLU A 438 -33.46 -31.96 11.33
CA GLU A 438 -32.63 -33.14 11.58
C GLU A 438 -31.20 -32.88 11.10
N GLY A 439 -30.22 -32.94 12.03
CA GLY A 439 -28.80 -32.71 11.75
C GLY A 439 -28.35 -31.27 11.68
N GLY A 440 -29.23 -30.27 11.92
CA GLY A 440 -28.77 -28.86 11.87
C GLY A 440 -29.87 -27.80 11.92
N PHE A 441 -29.75 -26.78 11.08
CA PHE A 441 -30.63 -25.61 11.05
C PHE A 441 -30.90 -25.17 9.60
N ASN A 442 -32.14 -24.80 9.31
CA ASN A 442 -32.50 -24.08 8.09
C ASN A 442 -32.52 -22.61 8.40
N VAL A 443 -31.51 -21.85 7.89
CA VAL A 443 -31.27 -20.46 8.24
C VAL A 443 -31.62 -19.55 7.06
N LYS A 444 -32.44 -18.52 7.32
CA LYS A 444 -32.73 -17.46 6.36
C LYS A 444 -31.93 -16.20 6.73
N PRO A 445 -30.91 -15.80 5.93
CA PRO A 445 -30.12 -14.60 6.19
C PRO A 445 -30.99 -13.33 6.18
N PRO A 446 -30.70 -12.33 7.02
CA PRO A 446 -31.42 -11.06 7.00
C PRO A 446 -31.12 -10.25 5.74
N SER A 447 -31.96 -9.23 5.47
CA SER A 447 -31.89 -8.39 4.27
C SER A 447 -30.57 -7.62 4.12
N TYR A 448 -29.90 -7.28 5.21
CA TYR A 448 -28.66 -6.51 5.24
C TYR A 448 -27.38 -7.36 5.08
N ARG A 449 -27.46 -8.70 5.15
CA ARG A 449 -26.31 -9.60 5.02
C ARG A 449 -26.22 -10.13 3.59
N PHE A 450 -25.59 -9.36 2.69
CA PHE A 450 -25.43 -9.73 1.27
C PHE A 450 -24.37 -10.80 1.04
N ASP A 451 -23.46 -10.96 1.98
CA ASP A 451 -22.35 -11.89 2.00
C ASP A 451 -22.78 -13.35 2.21
N ILE A 452 -23.87 -13.59 2.96
CA ILE A 452 -24.30 -14.94 3.34
C ILE A 452 -25.14 -15.56 2.23
N SER A 453 -24.59 -16.58 1.56
CA SER A 453 -25.22 -17.26 0.43
C SER A 453 -25.07 -18.78 0.43
N ILE A 454 -24.07 -19.33 1.10
CA ILE A 454 -23.73 -20.75 1.19
C ILE A 454 -23.56 -21.20 2.65
N GLU A 455 -23.44 -22.51 2.87
CA GLU A 455 -23.31 -23.10 4.20
C GLU A 455 -22.04 -22.63 4.93
N GLU A 456 -20.95 -22.48 4.20
CA GLU A 456 -19.66 -22.04 4.74
C GLU A 456 -19.71 -20.63 5.33
N ASP A 457 -20.52 -19.74 4.76
CA ASP A 457 -20.72 -18.38 5.29
C ASP A 457 -21.36 -18.43 6.69
N LEU A 458 -22.27 -19.39 6.92
CA LEU A 458 -22.85 -19.60 8.23
C LEU A 458 -21.88 -20.25 9.22
N VAL A 459 -20.98 -21.11 8.75
CA VAL A 459 -19.90 -21.68 9.57
C VAL A 459 -18.96 -20.57 10.04
N GLU A 460 -18.64 -19.61 9.17
CA GLU A 460 -17.87 -18.40 9.53
C GLU A 460 -18.56 -17.61 10.63
N GLU A 461 -19.86 -17.36 10.50
CA GLU A 461 -20.62 -16.65 11.54
C GLU A 461 -20.59 -17.38 12.89
N VAL A 462 -20.69 -18.71 12.87
CA VAL A 462 -20.60 -19.50 14.11
C VAL A 462 -19.25 -19.32 14.78
N ILE A 463 -18.14 -19.49 14.06
CA ILE A 463 -16.82 -19.41 14.68
C ILE A 463 -16.45 -17.97 15.07
N ARG A 464 -16.85 -16.97 14.30
CA ARG A 464 -16.58 -15.56 14.57
C ARG A 464 -17.19 -15.10 15.90
N ILE A 465 -18.41 -15.54 16.20
CA ILE A 465 -19.10 -15.26 17.48
C ILE A 465 -18.62 -16.18 18.60
N TYR A 466 -18.37 -17.45 18.30
CA TYR A 466 -17.86 -18.41 19.28
C TYR A 466 -16.46 -18.02 19.77
N GLY A 467 -15.59 -17.57 18.86
CA GLY A 467 -14.23 -17.07 19.09
C GLY A 467 -13.18 -17.93 18.40
N PHE A 468 -12.40 -17.31 17.52
CA PHE A 468 -11.26 -17.94 16.82
C PHE A 468 -10.13 -18.36 17.78
N ASP A 469 -9.99 -17.69 18.91
CA ASP A 469 -9.02 -17.97 19.96
C ASP A 469 -9.25 -19.32 20.65
N LYS A 470 -10.45 -19.91 20.50
CA LYS A 470 -10.76 -21.23 21.02
C LYS A 470 -10.34 -22.37 20.11
N ILE A 471 -9.85 -22.07 18.89
CA ILE A 471 -9.32 -23.09 17.98
C ILE A 471 -7.90 -23.44 18.41
N GLU A 472 -7.70 -24.68 18.84
CA GLU A 472 -6.37 -25.17 19.19
C GLU A 472 -5.52 -25.40 17.93
N ALA A 473 -4.27 -24.94 17.96
CA ALA A 473 -3.31 -25.19 16.89
C ALA A 473 -2.79 -26.64 17.02
N ILE A 474 -3.32 -27.55 16.20
CA ILE A 474 -2.91 -28.95 16.16
C ILE A 474 -1.98 -29.18 14.98
N PRO A 475 -0.73 -29.62 15.18
CA PRO A 475 0.16 -29.97 14.08
C PRO A 475 -0.46 -31.07 13.20
N PRO A 476 -0.43 -30.94 11.87
CA PRO A 476 -0.95 -32.01 11.00
C PRO A 476 -0.11 -33.27 11.13
N LEU A 477 -0.76 -34.41 11.30
CA LEU A 477 -0.12 -35.69 11.22
C LEU A 477 0.02 -36.07 9.73
N THR A 478 1.25 -36.12 9.26
CA THR A 478 1.54 -36.53 7.89
C THR A 478 2.56 -37.68 7.90
N ASN A 479 2.41 -38.60 6.98
CA ASN A 479 3.50 -39.51 6.65
C ASN A 479 4.51 -38.73 5.82
N SER A 480 5.57 -38.23 6.46
CA SER A 480 6.61 -37.51 5.74
C SER A 480 7.69 -38.51 5.29
N GLU A 481 7.88 -38.65 4.00
CA GLU A 481 9.09 -39.23 3.45
C GLU A 481 10.19 -38.18 3.46
N MET A 482 11.37 -38.54 3.99
CA MET A 482 12.53 -37.69 3.84
C MET A 482 12.96 -37.68 2.38
N LEU A 483 12.51 -36.64 1.64
CA LEU A 483 13.06 -36.40 0.32
C LEU A 483 14.53 -36.03 0.47
N GLY A 484 15.38 -36.64 -0.33
CA GLY A 484 16.78 -36.25 -0.40
C GLY A 484 16.90 -34.76 -0.75
N SER A 485 17.84 -34.07 -0.14
CA SER A 485 18.10 -32.67 -0.50
C SER A 485 18.44 -32.58 -1.99
N ASP A 486 17.85 -31.64 -2.70
CA ASP A 486 18.22 -31.31 -4.09
C ASP A 486 19.67 -30.76 -4.09
N SER A 487 20.64 -31.67 -4.25
CA SER A 487 22.05 -31.30 -4.35
C SER A 487 22.44 -30.73 -5.72
N SER A 488 21.52 -30.77 -6.68
CA SER A 488 21.76 -30.32 -8.06
C SER A 488 21.78 -28.79 -8.21
N ASN A 489 21.20 -28.05 -7.26
CA ASN A 489 21.11 -26.61 -7.28
C ASN A 489 21.71 -25.94 -6.04
N ARG A 490 22.33 -24.79 -6.23
CA ARG A 490 22.73 -23.88 -5.15
C ARG A 490 21.50 -23.11 -4.66
N SER A 491 21.38 -22.94 -3.34
CA SER A 491 20.34 -22.06 -2.80
C SER A 491 20.62 -20.60 -3.14
N LEU A 492 19.59 -19.75 -3.16
CA LEU A 492 19.78 -18.31 -3.31
C LEU A 492 20.61 -17.73 -2.17
N TYR A 493 20.44 -18.26 -0.97
CA TYR A 493 21.19 -17.87 0.20
C TYR A 493 22.69 -18.11 0.03
N ASP A 494 23.11 -19.29 -0.48
CA ASP A 494 24.51 -19.61 -0.73
C ASP A 494 25.14 -18.64 -1.73
N ILE A 495 24.39 -18.25 -2.77
CA ILE A 495 24.85 -17.29 -3.78
C ILE A 495 25.04 -15.91 -3.15
N LYS A 496 24.08 -15.46 -2.34
CA LYS A 496 24.17 -14.18 -1.63
C LYS A 496 25.36 -14.14 -0.66
N ILE A 497 25.57 -15.21 0.11
CA ILE A 497 26.71 -15.33 1.01
C ILE A 497 28.04 -15.32 0.23
N ALA A 498 28.10 -16.00 -0.91
CA ALA A 498 29.27 -15.98 -1.78
C ALA A 498 29.57 -14.55 -2.28
N MET A 499 28.55 -13.81 -2.74
CA MET A 499 28.69 -12.42 -3.16
C MET A 499 29.16 -11.52 -2.00
N ALA A 500 28.56 -11.66 -0.82
CA ALA A 500 28.98 -10.92 0.37
C ALA A 500 30.43 -11.23 0.76
N SER A 501 30.86 -12.49 0.64
CA SER A 501 32.25 -12.93 0.90
C SER A 501 33.25 -12.34 -0.11
N LEU A 502 32.80 -12.00 -1.32
CA LEU A 502 33.60 -11.28 -2.34
C LEU A 502 33.56 -9.75 -2.13
N GLY A 503 32.96 -9.28 -1.03
CA GLY A 503 32.92 -7.87 -0.64
C GLY A 503 31.81 -7.05 -1.30
N TYR A 504 30.78 -7.68 -1.84
CA TYR A 504 29.62 -6.97 -2.38
C TYR A 504 28.55 -6.74 -1.32
N ASN A 505 27.88 -5.61 -1.41
CA ASN A 505 26.69 -5.29 -0.64
C ASN A 505 25.44 -5.55 -1.49
N GLU A 506 24.44 -6.21 -0.92
CA GLU A 506 23.16 -6.41 -1.58
C GLU A 506 22.36 -5.11 -1.59
N ILE A 507 21.75 -4.81 -2.74
CA ILE A 507 20.78 -3.72 -2.87
C ILE A 507 19.43 -4.28 -3.31
N VAL A 508 18.38 -3.52 -3.04
CA VAL A 508 17.03 -3.76 -3.55
C VAL A 508 16.58 -2.51 -4.29
N SER A 509 16.33 -2.65 -5.57
CA SER A 509 15.91 -1.54 -6.42
C SER A 509 14.53 -1.79 -7.04
N TYR A 510 13.86 -0.72 -7.49
CA TYR A 510 12.57 -0.83 -8.15
C TYR A 510 12.70 -1.54 -9.51
N SER A 511 11.68 -2.31 -9.85
CA SER A 511 11.55 -2.92 -11.19
C SER A 511 11.20 -1.90 -12.28
N PHE A 512 10.91 -0.67 -11.90
CA PHE A 512 10.54 0.44 -12.76
C PHE A 512 11.68 1.45 -12.79
N ILE A 513 11.95 1.98 -14.00
CA ILE A 513 13.03 2.93 -14.24
C ILE A 513 12.57 4.01 -15.23
N GLU A 514 13.30 5.10 -15.33
CA GLU A 514 13.05 6.14 -16.31
C GLU A 514 13.34 5.65 -17.73
N GLU A 515 12.45 5.96 -18.67
CA GLU A 515 12.59 5.57 -20.09
C GLU A 515 13.92 6.06 -20.70
N SER A 516 14.40 7.22 -20.31
CA SER A 516 15.67 7.78 -20.79
C SER A 516 16.86 6.90 -20.38
N VAL A 517 16.89 6.44 -19.12
CA VAL A 517 17.96 5.57 -18.59
C VAL A 517 17.86 4.17 -19.19
N GLU A 518 16.65 3.61 -19.29
CA GLU A 518 16.46 2.27 -19.85
C GLU A 518 16.89 2.18 -21.32
N LYS A 519 16.62 3.21 -22.13
CA LYS A 519 17.07 3.28 -23.55
C LYS A 519 18.57 3.17 -23.71
N GLU A 520 19.35 3.56 -22.70
CA GLU A 520 20.79 3.48 -22.69
C GLU A 520 21.33 2.05 -22.59
N PHE A 521 20.57 1.17 -21.94
CA PHE A 521 20.91 -0.22 -21.68
C PHE A 521 20.13 -1.22 -22.52
N HIS A 522 19.08 -0.78 -23.19
CA HIS A 522 18.22 -1.62 -24.00
C HIS A 522 18.61 -1.58 -25.49
N GLU A 523 18.77 -2.75 -26.09
CA GLU A 523 19.22 -2.86 -27.50
C GLU A 523 18.09 -2.72 -28.52
N ASN A 524 16.84 -2.90 -28.09
CA ASN A 524 15.64 -2.87 -28.94
C ASN A 524 14.61 -1.88 -28.40
N ASN A 525 13.91 -1.15 -29.26
CA ASN A 525 12.88 -0.15 -28.89
C ASN A 525 11.57 -0.74 -28.30
N ASN A 526 11.57 -2.02 -27.88
CA ASN A 526 10.39 -2.71 -27.35
C ASN A 526 10.28 -2.57 -25.82
N LEU A 527 10.30 -1.33 -25.33
CA LEU A 527 10.15 -1.07 -23.90
C LEU A 527 8.75 -1.41 -23.39
N ILE A 528 8.66 -1.93 -22.19
CA ILE A 528 7.40 -2.18 -21.49
C ILE A 528 7.03 -0.91 -20.73
N LYS A 529 6.10 -0.13 -21.30
CA LYS A 529 5.60 1.10 -20.66
C LYS A 529 4.45 0.79 -19.73
N LEU A 530 4.41 1.49 -18.57
CA LEU A 530 3.30 1.43 -17.66
C LEU A 530 2.19 2.40 -18.09
N ASN A 531 0.93 1.97 -17.96
CA ASN A 531 -0.21 2.83 -18.28
C ASN A 531 -0.41 3.94 -17.24
N ASN A 532 -0.10 3.66 -15.97
CA ASN A 532 -0.30 4.53 -14.82
C ASN A 532 0.91 4.50 -13.88
N PRO A 533 2.07 5.05 -14.28
CA PRO A 533 3.25 5.03 -13.43
C PRO A 533 3.04 5.88 -12.17
N ILE A 534 3.62 5.45 -11.06
CA ILE A 534 3.59 6.18 -9.78
C ILE A 534 4.27 7.55 -9.91
N ALA A 535 5.36 7.60 -10.71
CA ALA A 535 6.10 8.82 -10.99
C ALA A 535 6.68 8.76 -12.41
N LEU A 536 6.96 9.92 -13.02
CA LEU A 536 7.51 10.01 -14.40
C LEU A 536 8.84 9.28 -14.56
N GLN A 537 9.66 9.26 -13.51
CA GLN A 537 10.94 8.55 -13.47
C GLN A 537 10.81 7.04 -13.27
N MET A 538 9.60 6.50 -13.19
CA MET A 538 9.28 5.07 -13.02
C MET A 538 8.29 4.59 -14.07
N ASN A 539 8.49 4.98 -15.33
CA ASN A 539 7.47 4.82 -16.37
C ASN A 539 7.66 3.62 -17.28
N VAL A 540 8.80 2.90 -17.17
CA VAL A 540 9.06 1.66 -17.90
C VAL A 540 9.59 0.55 -17.00
N MET A 541 9.38 -0.70 -17.40
CA MET A 541 10.02 -1.84 -16.72
C MET A 541 11.44 -2.04 -17.24
N ARG A 542 12.37 -2.34 -16.33
CA ARG A 542 13.79 -2.58 -16.64
C ARG A 542 13.98 -3.87 -17.43
N SER A 543 14.76 -3.83 -18.50
CA SER A 543 15.17 -5.02 -19.25
C SER A 543 16.49 -5.62 -18.77
N LYS A 544 17.29 -4.79 -18.07
CA LYS A 544 18.52 -5.15 -17.34
C LYS A 544 18.57 -4.41 -16.01
N LEU A 545 19.27 -4.95 -15.03
CA LEU A 545 19.43 -4.30 -13.73
C LEU A 545 20.45 -3.15 -13.77
N TRP A 546 21.19 -2.99 -14.87
CA TRP A 546 22.31 -2.04 -14.97
C TRP A 546 21.90 -0.59 -14.78
N GLY A 547 20.74 -0.16 -15.26
CA GLY A 547 20.22 1.18 -15.03
C GLY A 547 20.08 1.48 -13.55
N SER A 548 19.35 0.63 -12.83
CA SER A 548 19.17 0.75 -11.38
C SER A 548 20.48 0.69 -10.60
N HIS A 549 21.45 -0.13 -11.06
CA HIS A 549 22.78 -0.23 -10.44
C HIS A 549 23.59 1.07 -10.63
N VAL A 550 23.52 1.70 -11.80
CA VAL A 550 24.18 2.97 -12.04
C VAL A 550 23.54 4.10 -11.21
N GLU A 551 22.23 4.12 -11.05
CA GLU A 551 21.57 5.07 -10.15
C GLU A 551 22.01 4.88 -8.69
N ALA A 552 22.05 3.63 -8.20
CA ALA A 552 22.54 3.31 -6.86
C ALA A 552 24.03 3.67 -6.70
N LEU A 553 24.85 3.45 -7.73
CA LEU A 553 26.25 3.84 -7.76
C LEU A 553 26.40 5.35 -7.60
N LEU A 554 25.68 6.15 -8.41
CA LEU A 554 25.71 7.61 -8.36
C LEU A 554 25.27 8.16 -7.01
N TYR A 555 24.23 7.55 -6.43
CA TYR A 555 23.76 7.89 -5.09
C TYR A 555 24.86 7.75 -4.04
N ASN A 556 25.66 6.68 -4.10
CA ASN A 556 26.77 6.42 -3.19
C ASN A 556 27.99 7.32 -3.46
N ILE A 557 28.37 7.54 -4.74
CA ILE A 557 29.44 8.46 -5.11
C ILE A 557 29.15 9.87 -4.57
N ASN A 558 27.93 10.36 -4.75
CA ASN A 558 27.52 11.68 -4.28
C ASN A 558 27.55 11.82 -2.74
N ARG A 559 27.67 10.70 -2.02
CA ARG A 559 27.84 10.65 -0.54
C ARG A 559 29.27 10.35 -0.12
N GLY A 560 30.21 10.48 -1.04
CA GLY A 560 31.64 10.37 -0.76
C GLY A 560 32.17 8.92 -0.68
N GLN A 561 31.40 7.93 -1.14
CA GLN A 561 31.92 6.57 -1.20
C GLN A 561 32.91 6.44 -2.35
N THR A 562 34.13 5.96 -2.06
CA THR A 562 35.23 5.82 -3.03
C THR A 562 35.44 4.39 -3.50
N GLN A 563 34.89 3.42 -2.80
CA GLN A 563 34.92 2.00 -3.13
C GLN A 563 33.51 1.44 -3.04
N ILE A 564 32.98 0.96 -4.16
CA ILE A 564 31.61 0.51 -4.25
C ILE A 564 31.57 -0.84 -4.98
N ARG A 565 30.98 -1.84 -4.33
CA ARG A 565 30.65 -3.15 -4.90
C ARG A 565 29.23 -3.48 -4.51
N LEU A 566 28.29 -3.43 -5.46
CA LEU A 566 26.88 -3.69 -5.21
C LEU A 566 26.42 -4.88 -6.06
N PHE A 567 25.46 -5.64 -5.55
CA PHE A 567 24.79 -6.69 -6.31
C PHE A 567 23.32 -6.77 -5.98
N GLU A 568 22.56 -7.34 -6.89
CA GLU A 568 21.14 -7.61 -6.72
C GLU A 568 20.77 -8.91 -7.43
N ILE A 569 19.88 -9.70 -6.78
CA ILE A 569 19.18 -10.82 -7.43
C ILE A 569 17.73 -10.38 -7.62
N ALA A 570 17.34 -10.13 -8.87
CA ALA A 570 16.01 -9.63 -9.17
C ALA A 570 15.58 -9.98 -10.60
N SER A 571 14.35 -9.60 -10.94
CA SER A 571 13.77 -9.83 -12.25
C SER A 571 14.10 -8.74 -13.26
N SER A 572 14.37 -9.16 -14.49
CA SER A 572 14.41 -8.33 -15.70
C SER A 572 13.24 -8.71 -16.61
N TYR A 573 12.77 -7.76 -17.43
CA TYR A 573 11.53 -7.89 -18.19
C TYR A 573 11.76 -7.58 -19.67
N THR A 574 11.31 -8.45 -20.55
CA THR A 574 11.40 -8.23 -22.00
C THR A 574 10.07 -8.49 -22.68
N LYS A 575 9.81 -7.73 -23.77
CA LYS A 575 8.63 -7.90 -24.59
C LYS A 575 9.00 -8.52 -25.93
N SER A 576 8.32 -9.59 -26.29
CA SER A 576 8.45 -10.25 -27.60
C SER A 576 7.11 -10.32 -28.31
N ASN A 577 7.09 -10.81 -29.54
CA ASN A 577 5.84 -11.03 -30.26
C ASN A 577 4.92 -12.07 -29.61
N SER A 578 5.46 -12.95 -28.77
CA SER A 578 4.72 -13.97 -28.02
C SER A 578 4.23 -13.51 -26.64
N GLY A 579 4.52 -12.27 -26.23
CA GLY A 579 4.12 -11.71 -24.95
C GLY A 579 5.28 -11.18 -24.11
N TYR A 580 5.09 -11.16 -22.79
CA TYR A 580 6.08 -10.68 -21.82
C TYR A 580 6.85 -11.86 -21.23
N THR A 581 8.15 -11.65 -21.03
CA THR A 581 9.03 -12.63 -20.37
C THR A 581 9.67 -11.97 -19.15
N GLU A 582 9.57 -12.63 -18.01
CA GLU A 582 10.27 -12.30 -16.79
C GLU A 582 11.42 -13.29 -16.60
N LYS A 583 12.60 -12.79 -16.23
CA LYS A 583 13.78 -13.60 -16.01
C LYS A 583 14.52 -13.14 -14.76
N GLN A 584 14.81 -14.05 -13.86
CA GLN A 584 15.65 -13.76 -12.71
C GLN A 584 17.13 -13.74 -13.08
N VAL A 585 17.82 -12.70 -12.66
CA VAL A 585 19.26 -12.50 -12.92
C VAL A 585 19.99 -12.11 -11.63
N LEU A 586 21.26 -12.45 -11.58
CA LEU A 586 22.23 -11.86 -10.65
C LEU A 586 22.97 -10.77 -11.41
N SER A 587 22.95 -9.56 -10.92
CA SER A 587 23.68 -8.44 -11.51
C SER A 587 24.50 -7.71 -10.47
N GLY A 588 25.54 -7.00 -10.90
CA GLY A 588 26.35 -6.19 -10.00
C GLY A 588 27.12 -5.08 -10.69
N VAL A 589 27.54 -4.12 -9.87
CA VAL A 589 28.34 -2.96 -10.27
C VAL A 589 29.53 -2.78 -9.32
N LEU A 590 30.68 -2.41 -9.91
CA LEU A 590 31.93 -2.18 -9.19
C LEU A 590 32.52 -0.83 -9.61
N TYR A 591 33.09 -0.12 -8.62
CA TYR A 591 33.70 1.20 -8.81
C TYR A 591 34.80 1.45 -7.79
N GLY A 592 35.87 2.18 -8.19
CA GLY A 592 36.91 2.67 -7.31
C GLY A 592 38.06 1.70 -7.11
N SER A 593 38.56 1.58 -5.89
CA SER A 593 39.72 0.73 -5.57
C SER A 593 39.35 -0.75 -5.44
N SER A 594 40.25 -1.63 -5.86
CA SER A 594 40.06 -3.10 -5.77
C SER A 594 40.04 -3.60 -4.33
N GLN A 595 40.76 -2.91 -3.45
CA GLN A 595 40.84 -3.18 -2.01
C GLN A 595 40.72 -1.91 -1.19
N PRO A 596 40.28 -1.99 0.08
CA PRO A 596 40.30 -0.85 0.99
C PRO A 596 41.71 -0.31 1.17
N GLU A 597 41.83 1.00 1.41
CA GLU A 597 43.08 1.66 1.71
C GLU A 597 43.77 1.00 2.91
N GLN A 598 45.03 0.57 2.73
CA GLN A 598 45.83 -0.11 3.76
C GLN A 598 47.32 0.10 3.54
N TRP A 599 48.09 0.01 4.60
CA TRP A 599 49.53 0.25 4.57
C TRP A 599 50.36 -0.82 3.84
N GLY A 600 49.86 -2.07 3.74
CA GLY A 600 50.61 -3.22 3.20
C GLY A 600 50.49 -3.45 1.70
N ILE A 601 49.53 -2.80 1.03
CA ILE A 601 49.22 -2.97 -0.40
C ILE A 601 49.09 -1.62 -1.07
N LYS A 602 49.71 -1.43 -2.22
CA LYS A 602 49.53 -0.22 -3.05
C LYS A 602 48.10 -0.16 -3.60
N GLU A 603 47.55 1.03 -3.62
CA GLU A 603 46.23 1.23 -4.23
C GLU A 603 46.26 0.75 -5.70
N LYS A 604 45.28 -0.07 -6.03
CA LYS A 604 45.02 -0.53 -7.38
C LYS A 604 43.55 -0.26 -7.71
N LYS A 605 43.27 0.40 -8.83
CA LYS A 605 41.91 0.58 -9.32
C LYS A 605 41.34 -0.74 -9.84
N ILE A 606 40.04 -0.93 -9.69
CA ILE A 606 39.32 -2.10 -10.21
C ILE A 606 39.53 -2.17 -11.72
N ASP A 607 39.79 -3.36 -12.22
CA ASP A 607 39.90 -3.65 -13.65
C ASP A 607 38.99 -4.81 -14.08
N PHE A 608 38.98 -5.12 -15.36
CA PHE A 608 38.20 -6.23 -15.91
C PHE A 608 38.53 -7.57 -15.27
N TYR A 609 39.78 -7.80 -14.89
CA TYR A 609 40.23 -9.08 -14.34
C TYR A 609 39.83 -9.26 -12.88
N ASP A 610 39.64 -8.17 -12.14
CA ASP A 610 39.10 -8.24 -10.77
C ASP A 610 37.67 -8.79 -10.82
N VAL A 611 36.81 -8.23 -11.67
CA VAL A 611 35.42 -8.70 -11.84
C VAL A 611 35.36 -10.13 -12.41
N LYS A 612 36.20 -10.41 -13.39
CA LYS A 612 36.31 -11.75 -13.98
C LYS A 612 36.70 -12.76 -12.90
N GLY A 613 37.64 -12.45 -12.02
CA GLY A 613 38.06 -13.30 -10.91
C GLY A 613 36.94 -13.58 -9.91
N ASP A 614 36.17 -12.55 -9.57
CA ASP A 614 34.98 -12.69 -8.72
C ASP A 614 33.96 -13.67 -9.34
N LEU A 615 33.69 -13.53 -10.65
CA LEU A 615 32.75 -14.41 -11.36
C LEU A 615 33.28 -15.84 -11.57
N GLU A 616 34.56 -16.01 -11.77
CA GLU A 616 35.21 -17.31 -11.80
C GLU A 616 35.12 -18.03 -10.43
N THR A 617 35.32 -17.29 -9.35
CA THR A 617 35.17 -17.81 -7.98
C THR A 617 33.71 -18.18 -7.71
N LEU A 618 32.75 -17.30 -8.07
CA LEU A 618 31.32 -17.53 -7.88
C LEU A 618 30.83 -18.77 -8.65
N SER A 619 31.36 -19.01 -9.84
CA SER A 619 30.99 -20.15 -10.68
C SER A 619 31.82 -21.40 -10.45
N GLU A 620 32.76 -21.40 -9.48
CA GLU A 620 33.68 -22.51 -9.23
C GLU A 620 34.51 -22.87 -10.49
N GLY A 621 34.81 -21.88 -11.34
CA GLY A 621 35.59 -22.02 -12.56
C GLY A 621 34.83 -22.54 -13.79
N GLU A 622 33.52 -22.68 -13.72
CA GLU A 622 32.70 -23.18 -14.82
C GLU A 622 32.46 -22.12 -15.94
N PHE A 623 32.61 -20.85 -15.61
CA PHE A 623 32.39 -19.79 -16.59
C PHE A 623 33.57 -19.65 -17.55
N LYS A 624 33.23 -19.41 -18.83
CA LYS A 624 34.19 -19.03 -19.88
C LYS A 624 33.82 -17.65 -20.39
N PHE A 625 34.83 -16.88 -20.73
CA PHE A 625 34.66 -15.50 -21.17
C PHE A 625 35.11 -15.38 -22.62
N LYS A 626 34.23 -14.93 -23.51
CA LYS A 626 34.57 -14.72 -24.91
C LYS A 626 34.20 -13.30 -25.37
N LYS A 627 35.08 -12.69 -26.14
CA LYS A 627 34.86 -11.41 -26.79
C LYS A 627 33.91 -11.61 -27.98
N LYS A 628 32.59 -11.72 -27.70
CA LYS A 628 31.56 -11.91 -28.70
C LYS A 628 30.22 -11.42 -28.18
N ASP A 629 29.42 -10.80 -29.04
CA ASP A 629 28.01 -10.41 -28.82
C ASP A 629 27.81 -9.64 -27.49
N THR A 630 28.64 -8.63 -27.24
CA THR A 630 28.53 -7.79 -26.03
C THR A 630 27.59 -6.62 -26.25
N PRO A 631 26.76 -6.27 -25.26
CA PRO A 631 25.84 -5.12 -25.35
C PRO A 631 26.58 -3.81 -25.65
N GLY A 632 25.93 -2.94 -26.45
CA GLY A 632 26.51 -1.63 -26.82
C GLY A 632 26.71 -0.66 -25.65
N SER A 633 26.08 -0.94 -24.52
CA SER A 633 26.31 -0.21 -23.25
C SER A 633 27.63 -0.55 -22.57
N LEU A 634 28.30 -1.62 -22.97
CA LEU A 634 29.63 -1.99 -22.50
C LEU A 634 30.76 -1.55 -23.45
N HIS A 635 31.93 -1.36 -22.90
CA HIS A 635 33.14 -0.97 -23.65
C HIS A 635 33.55 -2.08 -24.63
N PRO A 636 33.68 -1.81 -25.94
CA PRO A 636 33.90 -2.85 -26.96
C PRO A 636 35.20 -3.63 -26.82
N GLY A 637 36.22 -3.04 -26.15
CA GLY A 637 37.53 -3.68 -25.91
C GLY A 637 37.72 -4.27 -24.51
N LYS A 638 36.79 -3.99 -23.56
CA LYS A 638 36.91 -4.41 -22.17
C LYS A 638 35.60 -5.06 -21.69
N SER A 639 35.05 -5.95 -22.51
CA SER A 639 33.80 -6.67 -22.21
C SER A 639 33.85 -8.09 -22.78
N ALA A 640 33.06 -8.99 -22.20
CA ALA A 640 32.94 -10.37 -22.61
C ALA A 640 31.54 -10.92 -22.40
N CYS A 641 31.13 -11.82 -23.27
CA CYS A 641 30.01 -12.73 -23.04
C CYS A 641 30.46 -13.84 -22.09
N ILE A 642 29.65 -14.12 -21.08
CA ILE A 642 29.84 -15.22 -20.12
C ILE A 642 29.13 -16.45 -20.68
N LEU A 643 29.88 -17.54 -20.76
CA LEU A 643 29.39 -18.82 -21.27
C LEU A 643 29.47 -19.90 -20.17
N LYS A 644 28.41 -20.71 -20.06
CA LYS A 644 28.42 -21.98 -19.32
C LYS A 644 28.02 -23.11 -20.29
N ASN A 645 28.80 -24.17 -20.40
CA ASN A 645 28.58 -25.25 -21.35
C ASN A 645 28.44 -24.77 -22.79
N ASN A 646 29.24 -23.78 -23.20
CA ASN A 646 29.21 -23.08 -24.51
C ASN A 646 27.90 -22.34 -24.84
N LYS A 647 27.00 -22.17 -23.89
CA LYS A 647 25.79 -21.36 -24.03
C LYS A 647 25.98 -20.00 -23.36
N PRO A 648 25.52 -18.89 -23.96
CA PRO A 648 25.57 -17.59 -23.33
C PRO A 648 24.66 -17.56 -22.11
N VAL A 649 25.19 -17.11 -20.95
CA VAL A 649 24.47 -17.00 -19.68
C VAL A 649 24.51 -15.59 -19.11
N GLY A 650 25.27 -14.67 -19.71
CA GLY A 650 25.35 -13.30 -19.24
C GLY A 650 26.46 -12.50 -19.89
N TRP A 651 26.72 -11.33 -19.34
CA TRP A 651 27.74 -10.39 -19.82
C TRP A 651 28.50 -9.79 -18.63
N VAL A 652 29.74 -9.40 -18.91
CA VAL A 652 30.59 -8.64 -17.98
C VAL A 652 31.42 -7.62 -18.77
N GLY A 653 31.63 -6.43 -18.23
CA GLY A 653 32.49 -5.47 -18.87
C GLY A 653 32.49 -4.09 -18.21
N GLN A 654 33.39 -3.26 -18.70
CA GLN A 654 33.44 -1.84 -18.34
C GLN A 654 32.24 -1.12 -18.98
N LEU A 655 31.61 -0.21 -18.25
CA LEU A 655 30.60 0.70 -18.80
C LEU A 655 31.22 1.50 -19.95
N HIS A 656 30.46 1.65 -21.04
CA HIS A 656 30.96 2.36 -22.22
C HIS A 656 31.35 3.82 -21.87
N PRO A 657 32.45 4.36 -22.35
CA PRO A 657 32.93 5.71 -22.04
C PRO A 657 31.91 6.82 -22.28
N LYS A 658 31.02 6.68 -23.26
CA LYS A 658 29.94 7.62 -23.53
C LYS A 658 29.01 7.76 -22.32
N TRP A 659 28.66 6.65 -21.68
CA TRP A 659 27.78 6.63 -20.50
C TRP A 659 28.48 7.13 -19.25
N LYS A 660 29.77 6.80 -19.11
CA LYS A 660 30.60 7.36 -18.07
C LYS A 660 30.58 8.91 -18.09
N GLN A 661 30.64 9.50 -19.28
CA GLN A 661 30.53 10.96 -19.46
C GLN A 661 29.11 11.48 -19.15
N ASN A 662 28.07 10.82 -19.66
CA ASN A 662 26.68 11.24 -19.46
C ASN A 662 26.27 11.22 -17.96
N PHE A 663 26.74 10.23 -17.22
CA PHE A 663 26.48 10.13 -15.78
C PHE A 663 27.47 10.90 -14.90
N GLY A 664 28.46 11.58 -15.48
CA GLY A 664 29.46 12.39 -14.74
C GLY A 664 30.41 11.59 -13.86
N VAL A 665 30.57 10.28 -14.14
CA VAL A 665 31.44 9.40 -13.34
C VAL A 665 32.88 9.55 -13.75
N GLN A 666 33.79 9.76 -12.79
CA GLN A 666 35.22 10.06 -13.08
C GLN A 666 36.04 8.79 -13.36
N GLU A 667 35.81 7.69 -12.62
CA GLU A 667 36.59 6.47 -12.73
C GLU A 667 35.84 5.40 -13.56
N ASP A 668 36.50 4.28 -13.84
CA ASP A 668 35.92 3.19 -14.60
C ASP A 668 34.91 2.42 -13.77
N VAL A 669 33.76 2.09 -14.37
CA VAL A 669 32.67 1.32 -13.77
C VAL A 669 32.61 -0.02 -14.48
N PHE A 670 32.50 -1.09 -13.72
CA PHE A 670 32.32 -2.43 -14.25
C PHE A 670 30.96 -2.98 -13.87
N LEU A 671 30.33 -3.64 -14.83
CA LEU A 671 29.00 -4.20 -14.72
C LEU A 671 29.02 -5.69 -15.11
N PHE A 672 28.21 -6.49 -14.47
CA PHE A 672 27.91 -7.84 -14.92
C PHE A 672 26.43 -8.16 -14.72
N GLU A 673 25.93 -9.10 -15.52
CA GLU A 673 24.58 -9.66 -15.37
C GLU A 673 24.59 -11.11 -15.84
N ILE A 674 24.01 -12.01 -15.04
CA ILE A 674 24.07 -13.47 -15.24
C ILE A 674 22.69 -14.07 -15.01
N ASP A 675 22.29 -14.99 -15.89
CA ASP A 675 21.11 -15.83 -15.70
C ASP A 675 21.22 -16.63 -14.39
N LEU A 676 20.33 -16.34 -13.46
CA LEU A 676 20.34 -16.94 -12.13
C LEU A 676 20.12 -18.46 -12.17
N GLU A 677 19.24 -18.94 -13.05
CA GLU A 677 18.95 -20.35 -13.18
C GLU A 677 20.20 -21.14 -13.61
N GLN A 678 20.96 -20.58 -14.54
CA GLN A 678 22.20 -21.23 -14.98
C GLN A 678 23.30 -21.17 -13.92
N LEU A 679 23.36 -20.11 -13.14
CA LEU A 679 24.31 -19.99 -12.01
C LEU A 679 24.00 -20.99 -10.88
N ARG A 680 22.71 -21.24 -10.61
CA ARG A 680 22.28 -22.17 -9.56
C ARG A 680 22.63 -23.62 -9.85
N LYS A 681 22.64 -24.04 -11.11
CA LYS A 681 22.96 -25.44 -11.49
C LYS A 681 24.37 -25.80 -11.10
N LYS A 682 24.52 -26.78 -10.19
CA LYS A 682 25.81 -27.33 -9.77
C LYS A 682 26.31 -28.38 -10.75
N VAL A 683 27.60 -28.41 -10.95
CA VAL A 683 28.25 -29.57 -11.52
C VAL A 683 28.69 -30.48 -10.36
N ILE A 684 28.30 -31.74 -10.42
CA ILE A 684 28.74 -32.73 -9.42
C ILE A 684 30.18 -33.10 -9.80
N ASN A 685 31.13 -32.62 -9.00
CA ASN A 685 32.52 -32.95 -9.20
C ASN A 685 32.78 -34.40 -8.74
N GLU A 686 33.42 -35.21 -9.61
CA GLU A 686 33.89 -36.51 -9.21
C GLU A 686 35.05 -36.36 -8.23
N PHE A 687 35.01 -37.13 -7.16
CA PHE A 687 36.10 -37.16 -6.19
C PHE A 687 37.33 -37.86 -6.77
N ASN A 688 38.43 -37.14 -6.91
CA ASN A 688 39.71 -37.69 -7.30
C ASN A 688 40.63 -37.82 -6.07
N ILE A 689 41.16 -38.98 -5.86
CA ILE A 689 42.09 -39.25 -4.74
C ILE A 689 43.34 -38.40 -4.92
N PRO A 690 43.69 -37.51 -3.96
CA PRO A 690 44.89 -36.70 -4.09
C PRO A 690 46.15 -37.57 -3.99
N SER A 691 47.12 -37.30 -4.88
CA SER A 691 48.42 -37.97 -4.82
C SER A 691 49.20 -37.53 -3.59
N LYS A 692 49.89 -38.48 -2.95
CA LYS A 692 50.84 -38.22 -1.83
C LYS A 692 52.21 -37.79 -2.32
N LEU A 693 52.49 -37.89 -3.62
CA LEU A 693 53.79 -37.56 -4.21
C LEU A 693 53.87 -36.06 -4.54
N LEU A 694 55.08 -35.52 -4.52
CA LEU A 694 55.30 -34.11 -4.87
C LEU A 694 55.10 -33.88 -6.38
N PRO A 695 54.40 -32.85 -6.79
CA PRO A 695 54.29 -32.51 -8.20
C PRO A 695 55.60 -31.88 -8.72
N VAL A 696 55.89 -32.15 -9.99
CA VAL A 696 57.01 -31.53 -10.70
C VAL A 696 56.50 -30.32 -11.49
N ARG A 697 57.14 -29.17 -11.29
CA ARG A 697 56.86 -27.93 -12.00
C ARG A 697 57.88 -27.68 -13.11
N LYS A 698 57.42 -27.33 -14.30
CA LYS A 698 58.24 -26.77 -15.39
C LYS A 698 57.55 -25.53 -15.95
N ASP A 699 58.35 -24.52 -16.23
CA ASP A 699 57.86 -23.28 -16.85
C ASP A 699 58.29 -23.23 -18.30
N ILE A 700 57.40 -22.83 -19.19
CA ILE A 700 57.67 -22.61 -20.62
C ILE A 700 57.23 -21.25 -21.02
N SER A 701 57.92 -20.60 -21.94
CA SER A 701 57.52 -19.32 -22.53
C SER A 701 57.35 -19.50 -24.02
N VAL A 702 56.20 -19.14 -24.54
CA VAL A 702 55.88 -19.26 -25.97
C VAL A 702 55.42 -17.91 -26.55
N VAL A 703 55.80 -17.69 -27.81
CA VAL A 703 55.44 -16.49 -28.57
C VAL A 703 54.29 -16.87 -29.51
N VAL A 704 53.23 -16.08 -29.49
CA VAL A 704 52.00 -16.30 -30.30
C VAL A 704 51.40 -14.95 -30.73
N ASP A 705 50.48 -14.96 -31.73
CA ASP A 705 49.76 -13.77 -32.18
C ASP A 705 48.91 -13.16 -31.04
N LYS A 706 48.85 -11.84 -30.98
CA LYS A 706 48.12 -11.10 -29.93
C LYS A 706 46.65 -11.47 -29.82
N ASN A 707 46.01 -11.80 -30.94
CA ASN A 707 44.56 -12.11 -31.03
C ASN A 707 44.20 -13.46 -30.41
N ILE A 708 45.18 -14.35 -30.15
CA ILE A 708 44.93 -15.65 -29.58
C ILE A 708 44.64 -15.52 -28.11
N ALA A 709 43.47 -16.02 -27.69
CA ALA A 709 43.11 -16.02 -26.28
C ALA A 709 43.92 -17.05 -25.49
N VAL A 710 44.44 -16.65 -24.31
CA VAL A 710 45.24 -17.53 -23.45
C VAL A 710 44.43 -18.74 -22.98
N ASP A 711 43.13 -18.56 -22.68
CA ASP A 711 42.26 -19.65 -22.27
C ASP A 711 42.09 -20.71 -23.37
N ASP A 712 41.99 -20.33 -24.64
CA ASP A 712 41.90 -21.27 -25.75
C ASP A 712 43.14 -22.16 -25.83
N MET A 713 44.34 -21.61 -25.56
CA MET A 713 45.61 -22.36 -25.49
C MET A 713 45.60 -23.33 -24.32
N VAL A 714 45.21 -22.88 -23.14
CA VAL A 714 45.11 -23.72 -21.92
C VAL A 714 44.12 -24.86 -22.16
N GLN A 715 42.97 -24.59 -22.74
CA GLN A 715 41.94 -25.60 -23.03
C GLN A 715 42.41 -26.61 -24.10
N ALA A 716 43.16 -26.19 -25.08
CA ALA A 716 43.69 -27.07 -26.09
C ALA A 716 44.65 -28.12 -25.46
N VAL A 717 45.55 -27.69 -24.58
CA VAL A 717 46.47 -28.58 -23.87
C VAL A 717 45.71 -29.50 -22.90
N LYS A 718 44.69 -29.00 -22.17
CA LYS A 718 43.83 -29.80 -21.31
C LYS A 718 43.07 -30.88 -22.09
N LYS A 719 42.49 -30.51 -23.24
CA LYS A 719 41.73 -31.43 -24.13
C LYS A 719 42.62 -32.51 -24.77
N ALA A 720 43.91 -32.27 -24.90
CA ALA A 720 44.84 -33.23 -25.43
C ALA A 720 45.09 -34.41 -24.45
N ASN A 721 44.55 -34.30 -23.22
CA ASN A 721 44.56 -35.35 -22.19
C ASN A 721 45.96 -35.99 -21.99
N ILE A 722 46.97 -35.12 -21.90
CA ILE A 722 48.37 -35.54 -21.74
C ILE A 722 48.55 -36.26 -20.40
N LYS A 723 48.97 -37.53 -20.44
CA LYS A 723 49.12 -38.36 -19.25
C LYS A 723 50.05 -37.69 -18.22
N HIS A 724 49.66 -37.70 -16.95
CA HIS A 724 50.35 -37.09 -15.81
C HIS A 724 50.46 -35.54 -15.84
N LEU A 725 49.89 -34.86 -16.82
CA LEU A 725 49.69 -33.43 -16.76
C LEU A 725 48.56 -33.11 -15.79
N ARG A 726 48.86 -32.45 -14.66
CA ARG A 726 47.89 -32.07 -13.65
C ARG A 726 47.28 -30.70 -13.94
N GLU A 727 48.16 -29.74 -14.24
CA GLU A 727 47.73 -28.36 -14.46
C GLU A 727 48.62 -27.65 -15.49
N ILE A 728 48.01 -26.78 -16.29
CA ILE A 728 48.69 -25.74 -17.07
C ILE A 728 48.03 -24.41 -16.80
N LYS A 729 48.83 -23.40 -16.43
CA LYS A 729 48.35 -22.07 -16.08
C LYS A 729 49.31 -21.01 -16.64
N ALA A 730 48.76 -19.97 -17.29
CA ALA A 730 49.55 -18.81 -17.62
C ALA A 730 49.78 -17.96 -16.37
N PHE A 731 51.01 -17.48 -16.15
CA PHE A 731 51.35 -16.65 -15.01
C PHE A 731 52.02 -15.34 -15.40
N ASP A 732 52.46 -15.19 -16.67
CA ASP A 732 53.01 -13.95 -17.19
C ASP A 732 52.68 -13.74 -18.66
N VAL A 733 52.47 -12.50 -19.06
CA VAL A 733 52.27 -12.08 -20.46
C VAL A 733 53.13 -10.87 -20.72
N TYR A 734 54.03 -11.00 -21.67
CA TYR A 734 54.96 -9.93 -22.01
C TYR A 734 54.76 -9.42 -23.44
N GLU A 735 54.64 -8.12 -23.58
CA GLU A 735 54.58 -7.40 -24.84
C GLU A 735 55.60 -6.26 -24.76
N GLY A 736 56.70 -6.30 -25.52
CA GLY A 736 57.73 -5.29 -25.42
C GLY A 736 58.91 -5.55 -26.38
N GLU A 737 60.05 -4.95 -26.04
CA GLU A 737 61.30 -5.10 -26.83
C GLU A 737 61.64 -6.58 -27.04
N ASN A 738 62.05 -6.93 -28.24
CA ASN A 738 62.37 -8.30 -28.73
C ASN A 738 61.15 -9.22 -29.01
N ILE A 739 59.94 -8.70 -29.10
CA ILE A 739 58.78 -9.40 -29.61
C ILE A 739 58.14 -8.59 -30.76
N GLU A 740 57.77 -9.27 -31.84
CA GLU A 740 57.10 -8.61 -32.97
C GLU A 740 55.81 -7.87 -32.51
N LYS A 741 55.50 -6.72 -33.12
CA LYS A 741 54.41 -5.83 -32.65
C LYS A 741 53.03 -6.44 -32.61
N ASP A 742 52.77 -7.47 -33.40
CA ASP A 742 51.53 -8.24 -33.52
C ASP A 742 51.56 -9.57 -32.71
N LYS A 743 52.65 -9.82 -31.97
CA LYS A 743 52.81 -11.01 -31.12
C LYS A 743 52.93 -10.63 -29.63
N LYS A 744 52.70 -11.66 -28.77
CA LYS A 744 52.92 -11.63 -27.33
C LYS A 744 53.60 -12.89 -26.86
N SER A 745 54.40 -12.77 -25.80
CA SER A 745 54.99 -13.89 -25.14
C SER A 745 54.19 -14.27 -23.91
N ILE A 746 53.83 -15.55 -23.77
CA ILE A 746 53.05 -16.06 -22.66
C ILE A 746 53.89 -17.10 -21.91
N ALA A 747 54.05 -16.89 -20.60
CA ALA A 747 54.71 -17.86 -19.74
C ALA A 747 53.66 -18.77 -19.09
N PHE A 748 53.81 -20.06 -19.27
CA PHE A 748 52.96 -21.10 -18.70
C PHE A 748 53.73 -21.90 -17.65
N LEU A 749 53.10 -22.13 -16.51
CA LEU A 749 53.45 -23.11 -15.53
C LEU A 749 52.80 -24.44 -15.94
N ILE A 750 53.57 -25.51 -16.00
CA ILE A 750 53.11 -26.88 -16.23
C ILE A 750 53.39 -27.69 -14.96
N LEU A 751 52.31 -28.14 -14.32
CA LEU A 751 52.40 -29.00 -13.13
C LEU A 751 52.11 -30.45 -13.50
N MET A 752 53.05 -31.31 -13.18
CA MET A 752 52.98 -32.74 -13.55
C MET A 752 53.03 -33.59 -12.30
N GLN A 753 52.21 -34.63 -12.24
CA GLN A 753 52.16 -35.52 -11.08
C GLN A 753 51.63 -36.90 -11.47
N ASP A 754 52.26 -37.94 -10.94
CA ASP A 754 51.75 -39.31 -10.95
C ASP A 754 51.14 -39.64 -9.58
N THR A 755 50.19 -40.54 -9.53
CA THR A 755 49.54 -40.98 -8.29
C THR A 755 50.34 -42.03 -7.54
N TYR A 756 51.16 -42.84 -8.26
CA TYR A 756 51.78 -44.05 -7.72
C TYR A 756 53.31 -43.98 -7.65
N LYS A 757 53.95 -43.20 -8.52
CA LYS A 757 55.42 -43.11 -8.54
C LYS A 757 55.90 -41.67 -8.87
N THR A 758 57.14 -41.35 -8.45
CA THR A 758 57.79 -40.11 -8.83
C THR A 758 58.11 -40.13 -10.32
N LEU A 759 57.82 -38.97 -11.01
CA LEU A 759 58.11 -38.83 -12.44
C LEU A 759 59.62 -38.75 -12.70
N GLU A 760 60.11 -39.55 -13.68
CA GLU A 760 61.47 -39.50 -14.18
C GLU A 760 61.66 -38.29 -15.14
N GLU A 761 62.90 -37.83 -15.29
CA GLU A 761 63.23 -36.64 -16.08
C GLU A 761 62.78 -36.77 -17.56
N GLU A 762 62.93 -37.98 -18.13
CA GLU A 762 62.47 -38.28 -19.49
C GLU A 762 60.97 -38.16 -19.64
N GLN A 763 60.20 -38.61 -18.65
CA GLN A 763 58.74 -38.51 -18.62
C GLN A 763 58.30 -37.02 -18.54
N VAL A 764 58.97 -36.24 -17.68
CA VAL A 764 58.74 -34.78 -17.56
C VAL A 764 58.99 -34.08 -18.88
N ASN A 765 60.12 -34.36 -19.54
CA ASN A 765 60.45 -33.76 -20.82
C ASN A 765 59.48 -34.14 -21.93
N ASN A 766 58.97 -35.36 -21.95
CA ASN A 766 57.97 -35.83 -22.89
C ASN A 766 56.62 -35.12 -22.69
N ILE A 767 56.17 -34.89 -21.46
CA ILE A 767 54.94 -34.15 -21.15
C ILE A 767 55.05 -32.72 -21.68
N VAL A 768 56.16 -32.02 -21.39
CA VAL A 768 56.42 -30.66 -21.85
C VAL A 768 56.46 -30.60 -23.40
N LYS A 769 57.16 -31.55 -24.04
CA LYS A 769 57.25 -31.65 -25.50
C LYS A 769 55.85 -31.86 -26.15
N ASN A 770 55.00 -32.68 -25.55
CA ASN A 770 53.64 -32.90 -26.01
C ASN A 770 52.77 -31.63 -25.86
N ALA A 771 52.89 -30.93 -24.74
CA ALA A 771 52.19 -29.64 -24.55
C ALA A 771 52.64 -28.59 -25.58
N LEU A 772 53.95 -28.45 -25.81
CA LEU A 772 54.50 -27.57 -26.81
C LEU A 772 54.02 -27.94 -28.24
N LYS A 773 53.97 -29.23 -28.55
CA LYS A 773 53.47 -29.73 -29.83
C LYS A 773 52.00 -29.34 -30.06
N VAL A 774 51.12 -29.46 -29.09
CA VAL A 774 49.72 -29.02 -29.14
C VAL A 774 49.64 -27.53 -29.41
N LEU A 775 50.39 -26.73 -28.66
CA LEU A 775 50.42 -25.28 -28.76
C LEU A 775 50.93 -24.82 -30.16
N HIS A 776 51.99 -25.50 -30.64
CA HIS A 776 52.50 -25.20 -31.97
C HIS A 776 51.52 -25.59 -33.09
N GLN A 777 50.95 -26.79 -33.04
CA GLN A 777 50.04 -27.27 -34.08
C GLN A 777 48.74 -26.44 -34.20
N GLN A 778 48.19 -25.98 -33.06
CA GLN A 778 46.91 -25.29 -33.09
C GLN A 778 47.04 -23.78 -33.16
N TYR A 779 48.10 -23.21 -32.66
CA TYR A 779 48.25 -21.74 -32.53
C TYR A 779 49.54 -21.18 -33.11
N ASN A 780 50.33 -22.03 -33.82
CA ASN A 780 51.62 -21.65 -34.33
C ASN A 780 52.55 -21.02 -33.26
N ALA A 781 52.41 -21.49 -32.01
CA ALA A 781 53.18 -20.99 -30.90
C ALA A 781 54.63 -21.54 -30.95
N HIS A 782 55.62 -20.65 -30.79
CA HIS A 782 57.04 -21.00 -30.81
C HIS A 782 57.62 -20.75 -29.41
N LEU A 783 58.52 -21.64 -28.99
CA LEU A 783 59.25 -21.46 -27.74
C LEU A 783 60.13 -20.21 -27.86
N ARG A 784 60.13 -19.36 -26.81
CA ARG A 784 60.94 -18.18 -26.70
C ARG A 784 62.36 -18.52 -26.29
#